data_04a00f02c6802f6f3d580faba1e26bd0
#
_entry.id   04a00f02c6802f6f3d580faba1e26bd0
#
_cell.length_a   1.000
_cell.length_b   1.000
_cell.length_c   1.000
_cell.angle_alpha   90.00
_cell.angle_beta   90.00
_cell.angle_gamma   90.00
#
_symmetry.space_group_name_H-M   'P 1'
#
loop_
_entity.id
_entity.type
_entity.pdbx_description
1 polymer ?
#
loop_
_entity_poly.entity_id
_entity_poly.type
_entity_poly.pdbx_seq_one_letter_code
_entity_poly.pdbx_strand_id
1 'polypeptide(L)'
;MNTKTLEDLEFPIVLSHLSDLCLTELGKKYALRIKPFDNQESLLLALNQTNEYLSSFDNNNTIPSHYCESITSEIKLLSIENALLEVSSIRKIHRISEVVNTQILFFKKFKTLYPTLFETADSIEYTTELLNAIDKVLDKYGEIKNEASPTLGNIRRELSALKGKLNESFNRALAEYNTADYLDDIRETVVENRRVLAVKAMYRRKVQGTVWGSSKTGSIVYIEPRQTEIYSRELSNLLYDEKEEIQRILRELTAFISQFADLLKDYQQYITAVDIICAKAKYAHQMNALLPEITQERELFLREAYHPLLYLSNAKKGVTTFPQTIELNDENRIIVISGPNAGGKSITLKTIGLLQLMLQSGMLVPVHHRSKMCLFERILTDIGDNQSIENHLSTYSYRLKNMNYFLKKCNHRTLFLIDEFGTGSDPELGGALAEIFLEEFYHRKAFGVITTHYTNLKMLADELPHASNANMLFNDKTLEPIYKLIIGEAGSSFTFEVAQKNGIPFSLINRAKKKIEKGKVRFDATIAKLQKERSKMEKTAETLKDEETKAREEAKRLEELNDKVKSKLINYQELYDQSQRMITLGSKVDQIAERYFYDGKRRPLVSEFLKLIEMENAKRKQMSKEERTKQKEEKKTTTEEVHKQMEAIRQQRKEEKKERIAQERAEKEKLQRALSVGDRVRIKDGRSVGSIDKIEKGKALVNYGAFTTSVSLDELELVQKIKNS
;
A
#
# COMPACT_ATOMS: atom_id res chain seq x y z
N MET A 1 9.99 -21.03 2.41
CA MET A 1 8.57 -21.20 2.01
C MET A 1 8.45 -22.30 0.97
N ASN A 2 7.34 -23.09 0.98
CA ASN A 2 7.07 -24.13 -0.01
C ASN A 2 6.40 -23.51 -1.25
N THR A 3 6.70 -24.02 -2.45
CA THR A 3 6.10 -23.58 -3.72
C THR A 3 4.57 -23.67 -3.69
N LYS A 4 4.03 -24.76 -3.11
CA LYS A 4 2.60 -24.94 -2.92
C LYS A 4 1.95 -23.75 -2.18
N THR A 5 2.55 -23.30 -1.08
CA THR A 5 2.02 -22.16 -0.29
C THR A 5 1.94 -20.89 -1.14
N LEU A 6 2.92 -20.66 -2.04
CA LEU A 6 2.90 -19.50 -2.94
C LEU A 6 1.75 -19.59 -3.94
N GLU A 7 1.48 -20.79 -4.46
CA GLU A 7 0.41 -21.06 -5.43
C GLU A 7 -0.98 -20.99 -4.77
N ASP A 8 -1.16 -21.66 -3.62
CA ASP A 8 -2.42 -21.66 -2.87
C ASP A 8 -2.88 -20.24 -2.50
N LEU A 9 -1.91 -19.34 -2.21
CA LEU A 9 -2.14 -17.93 -1.86
C LEU A 9 -2.13 -16.98 -3.07
N GLU A 10 -2.00 -17.50 -4.29
CA GLU A 10 -2.00 -16.70 -5.52
C GLU A 10 -0.87 -15.64 -5.55
N PHE A 11 0.21 -15.86 -4.81
CA PHE A 11 1.33 -14.93 -4.74
C PHE A 11 2.03 -14.67 -6.09
N PRO A 12 2.16 -15.66 -7.01
CA PRO A 12 2.69 -15.41 -8.35
C PRO A 12 1.91 -14.34 -9.13
N ILE A 13 0.60 -14.20 -8.90
CA ILE A 13 -0.21 -13.15 -9.52
C ILE A 13 0.19 -11.78 -8.99
N VAL A 14 0.45 -11.66 -7.68
CA VAL A 14 0.97 -10.42 -7.07
C VAL A 14 2.33 -10.06 -7.66
N LEU A 15 3.23 -11.04 -7.83
CA LEU A 15 4.54 -10.83 -8.44
C LEU A 15 4.42 -10.40 -9.91
N SER A 16 3.46 -10.95 -10.66
CA SER A 16 3.16 -10.50 -12.02
C SER A 16 2.73 -9.04 -12.05
N HIS A 17 1.81 -8.63 -11.17
CA HIS A 17 1.41 -7.22 -11.07
C HIS A 17 2.59 -6.30 -10.71
N LEU A 18 3.49 -6.75 -9.82
CA LEU A 18 4.70 -5.99 -9.51
C LEU A 18 5.63 -5.87 -10.72
N SER A 19 5.81 -6.96 -11.46
CA SER A 19 6.61 -6.98 -12.70
C SER A 19 6.07 -5.96 -13.71
N ASP A 20 4.75 -5.87 -13.87
CA ASP A 20 4.11 -4.90 -14.77
C ASP A 20 4.33 -3.44 -14.35
N LEU A 21 4.55 -3.19 -13.06
CA LEU A 21 4.82 -1.86 -12.50
C LEU A 21 6.29 -1.46 -12.56
N CYS A 22 7.21 -2.40 -12.81
CA CYS A 22 8.62 -2.12 -13.00
C CYS A 22 8.87 -1.41 -14.33
N LEU A 23 9.82 -0.48 -14.33
CA LEU A 23 10.22 0.29 -15.51
C LEU A 23 11.33 -0.39 -16.31
N THR A 24 12.21 -1.12 -15.65
CA THR A 24 13.38 -1.76 -16.24
C THR A 24 13.12 -3.23 -16.52
N GLU A 25 13.76 -3.78 -17.57
CA GLU A 25 13.63 -5.20 -17.89
C GLU A 25 14.21 -6.13 -16.81
N LEU A 26 15.28 -5.68 -16.15
CA LEU A 26 15.86 -6.42 -15.04
C LEU A 26 14.93 -6.38 -13.83
N GLY A 27 14.39 -5.21 -13.49
CA GLY A 27 13.39 -5.09 -12.43
C GLY A 27 12.21 -6.04 -12.64
N LYS A 28 11.67 -6.11 -13.85
CA LYS A 28 10.60 -7.08 -14.21
C LYS A 28 10.99 -8.52 -13.91
N LYS A 29 12.19 -8.93 -14.35
CA LYS A 29 12.69 -10.30 -14.14
C LYS A 29 12.92 -10.62 -12.65
N TYR A 30 13.47 -9.67 -11.89
CA TYR A 30 13.73 -9.84 -10.46
C TYR A 30 12.45 -9.77 -9.62
N ALA A 31 11.48 -8.95 -10.00
CA ALA A 31 10.17 -8.88 -9.35
C ALA A 31 9.48 -10.26 -9.29
N LEU A 32 9.54 -11.04 -10.38
CA LEU A 32 8.99 -12.40 -10.45
C LEU A 32 9.72 -13.42 -9.56
N ARG A 33 10.89 -13.08 -9.03
CA ARG A 33 11.73 -13.95 -8.20
C ARG A 33 11.78 -13.53 -6.73
N ILE A 34 10.99 -12.54 -6.34
CA ILE A 34 10.91 -12.09 -4.94
C ILE A 34 10.49 -13.26 -4.06
N LYS A 35 11.19 -13.41 -2.93
CA LYS A 35 10.92 -14.40 -1.91
C LYS A 35 10.76 -13.70 -0.56
N PRO A 36 10.03 -14.31 0.39
CA PRO A 36 9.98 -13.81 1.74
C PRO A 36 11.36 -13.75 2.38
N PHE A 37 11.60 -12.72 3.17
CA PHE A 37 12.83 -12.56 3.93
C PHE A 37 12.90 -13.56 5.09
N ASP A 38 14.08 -14.08 5.34
CA ASP A 38 14.34 -14.98 6.48
C ASP A 38 14.84 -14.18 7.71
N ASN A 39 15.34 -12.95 7.52
CA ASN A 39 15.86 -12.07 8.56
C ASN A 39 14.95 -10.85 8.77
N GLN A 40 14.65 -10.55 10.04
CA GLN A 40 13.80 -9.44 10.44
C GLN A 40 14.42 -8.07 10.09
N GLU A 41 15.74 -7.90 10.26
CA GLU A 41 16.40 -6.63 9.94
C GLU A 41 16.30 -6.29 8.46
N SER A 42 16.60 -7.25 7.58
CA SER A 42 16.48 -7.07 6.13
C SER A 42 15.05 -6.81 5.70
N LEU A 43 14.07 -7.44 6.38
CA LEU A 43 12.66 -7.20 6.13
C LEU A 43 12.25 -5.77 6.53
N LEU A 44 12.61 -5.34 7.74
CA LEU A 44 12.29 -3.99 8.22
C LEU A 44 12.91 -2.93 7.31
N LEU A 45 14.15 -3.14 6.88
CA LEU A 45 14.79 -2.25 5.90
C LEU A 45 13.99 -2.17 4.60
N ALA A 46 13.60 -3.31 4.02
CA ALA A 46 12.83 -3.35 2.77
C ALA A 46 11.44 -2.72 2.91
N LEU A 47 10.77 -2.91 4.05
CA LEU A 47 9.48 -2.30 4.34
C LEU A 47 9.60 -0.77 4.50
N ASN A 48 10.61 -0.31 5.22
CA ASN A 48 10.87 1.12 5.41
C ASN A 48 11.21 1.80 4.08
N GLN A 49 12.08 1.19 3.26
CA GLN A 49 12.37 1.69 1.91
C GLN A 49 11.12 1.82 1.05
N THR A 50 10.24 0.81 1.08
CA THR A 50 8.97 0.84 0.34
C THR A 50 8.05 1.94 0.87
N ASN A 51 7.99 2.13 2.20
CA ASN A 51 7.16 3.15 2.84
C ASN A 51 7.68 4.57 2.58
N GLU A 52 9.01 4.76 2.63
CA GLU A 52 9.64 6.03 2.27
C GLU A 52 9.38 6.38 0.80
N TYR A 53 9.49 5.40 -0.10
CA TYR A 53 9.20 5.62 -1.51
C TYR A 53 7.72 5.94 -1.73
N LEU A 54 6.80 5.26 -1.03
CA LEU A 54 5.36 5.54 -1.08
C LEU A 54 5.07 6.98 -0.64
N SER A 55 5.69 7.44 0.45
CA SER A 55 5.50 8.79 0.97
C SER A 55 5.94 9.88 -0.02
N SER A 56 6.83 9.55 -0.97
CA SER A 56 7.27 10.49 -2.00
C SER A 56 6.18 10.85 -3.02
N PHE A 57 5.12 10.04 -3.14
CA PHE A 57 4.02 10.33 -4.07
C PHE A 57 3.12 11.47 -3.58
N ASP A 58 3.04 11.67 -2.26
CA ASP A 58 2.24 12.73 -1.63
C ASP A 58 3.07 14.00 -1.37
N ASN A 59 4.39 13.91 -1.48
CA ASN A 59 5.30 15.02 -1.26
C ASN A 59 5.57 15.80 -2.56
N ASN A 60 5.79 17.13 -2.45
CA ASN A 60 6.21 17.97 -3.59
C ASN A 60 7.59 17.61 -4.15
N ASN A 61 8.35 16.73 -3.48
CA ASN A 61 9.70 16.29 -3.84
C ASN A 61 9.63 14.88 -4.45
N THR A 62 9.31 14.78 -5.73
CA THR A 62 9.27 13.50 -6.44
C THR A 62 10.68 12.94 -6.65
N ILE A 63 10.86 11.65 -6.36
CA ILE A 63 12.12 10.93 -6.62
C ILE A 63 12.39 10.94 -8.13
N PRO A 64 13.61 11.30 -8.59
CA PRO A 64 13.95 11.30 -10.01
C PRO A 64 13.74 9.94 -10.66
N SER A 65 13.33 9.95 -11.93
CA SER A 65 13.11 8.70 -12.69
C SER A 65 14.39 7.86 -12.76
N HIS A 66 14.25 6.58 -12.50
CA HIS A 66 15.33 5.58 -12.57
C HIS A 66 15.29 4.76 -13.88
N TYR A 67 14.54 5.21 -14.88
CA TYR A 67 14.44 4.48 -16.16
C TYR A 67 15.79 4.49 -16.89
N CYS A 68 16.31 3.30 -17.13
CA CYS A 68 17.46 3.04 -17.99
C CYS A 68 17.38 1.64 -18.60
N GLU A 69 18.09 1.46 -19.72
CA GLU A 69 18.24 0.15 -20.34
C GLU A 69 19.27 -0.69 -19.56
N SER A 70 19.12 -2.01 -19.65
CA SER A 70 20.10 -2.94 -19.08
C SER A 70 21.45 -2.83 -19.78
N ILE A 71 22.51 -2.78 -19.01
CA ILE A 71 23.91 -2.78 -19.49
C ILE A 71 24.63 -4.11 -19.21
N THR A 72 23.85 -5.20 -19.02
CA THR A 72 24.45 -6.52 -18.72
C THR A 72 25.34 -7.07 -19.83
N SER A 73 25.01 -6.80 -21.09
CA SER A 73 25.83 -7.16 -22.25
C SER A 73 27.11 -6.33 -22.31
N GLU A 74 26.99 -5.05 -22.04
CA GLU A 74 28.07 -4.09 -22.02
C GLU A 74 29.10 -4.43 -20.91
N ILE A 75 28.64 -4.74 -19.69
CA ILE A 75 29.51 -5.18 -18.60
C ILE A 75 30.28 -6.46 -18.97
N LYS A 76 29.62 -7.42 -19.63
CA LYS A 76 30.28 -8.63 -20.11
C LYS A 76 31.34 -8.33 -21.16
N LEU A 77 31.07 -7.41 -22.09
CA LEU A 77 32.04 -6.98 -23.10
C LEU A 77 33.22 -6.26 -22.45
N LEU A 78 33.01 -5.39 -21.45
CA LEU A 78 34.09 -4.68 -20.75
C LEU A 78 35.03 -5.62 -20.00
N SER A 79 34.63 -6.85 -19.69
CA SER A 79 35.52 -7.85 -19.08
C SER A 79 36.44 -8.56 -20.11
N ILE A 80 36.25 -8.29 -21.40
CA ILE A 80 37.07 -8.87 -22.48
C ILE A 80 38.16 -7.86 -22.85
N GLU A 81 39.39 -8.31 -22.87
CA GLU A 81 40.55 -7.48 -23.25
C GLU A 81 40.42 -7.00 -24.69
N ASN A 82 40.69 -5.75 -24.97
CA ASN A 82 40.56 -5.07 -26.26
C ASN A 82 39.15 -5.08 -26.87
N ALA A 83 38.13 -5.26 -26.06
CA ALA A 83 36.75 -5.11 -26.54
C ALA A 83 36.49 -3.69 -27.05
N LEU A 84 35.56 -3.59 -27.99
CA LEU A 84 35.09 -2.30 -28.53
C LEU A 84 33.60 -2.17 -28.27
N LEU A 85 33.24 -1.11 -27.55
CA LEU A 85 31.85 -0.74 -27.39
C LEU A 85 31.38 0.14 -28.55
N GLU A 86 30.18 -0.14 -29.01
CA GLU A 86 29.49 0.74 -29.97
C GLU A 86 28.98 2.00 -29.26
N VAL A 87 28.72 3.05 -30.04
CA VAL A 87 28.17 4.31 -29.53
C VAL A 87 26.86 4.11 -28.77
N SER A 88 25.99 3.21 -29.25
CA SER A 88 24.73 2.83 -28.60
C SER A 88 24.94 2.29 -27.18
N SER A 89 25.95 1.44 -26.99
CA SER A 89 26.34 0.86 -25.71
C SER A 89 26.94 1.91 -24.75
N ILE A 90 27.76 2.80 -25.27
CA ILE A 90 28.32 3.91 -24.48
C ILE A 90 27.21 4.85 -23.99
N ARG A 91 26.22 5.12 -24.81
CA ARG A 91 25.05 5.93 -24.43
C ARG A 91 24.27 5.30 -23.28
N LYS A 92 24.08 3.97 -23.27
CA LYS A 92 23.44 3.27 -22.15
C LYS A 92 24.24 3.43 -20.86
N ILE A 93 25.58 3.30 -20.95
CA ILE A 93 26.49 3.49 -19.82
C ILE A 93 26.43 4.93 -19.32
N HIS A 94 26.43 5.91 -20.21
CA HIS A 94 26.25 7.32 -19.85
C HIS A 94 24.93 7.52 -19.09
N ARG A 95 23.83 7.01 -19.66
CA ARG A 95 22.50 7.20 -19.09
C ARG A 95 22.35 6.59 -17.70
N ILE A 96 22.85 5.37 -17.46
CA ILE A 96 22.76 4.75 -16.14
C ILE A 96 23.59 5.53 -15.13
N SER A 97 24.78 5.98 -15.51
CA SER A 97 25.66 6.77 -14.64
C SER A 97 25.04 8.13 -14.27
N GLU A 98 24.43 8.81 -15.23
CA GLU A 98 23.69 10.06 -15.01
C GLU A 98 22.51 9.87 -14.05
N VAL A 99 21.71 8.83 -14.26
CA VAL A 99 20.54 8.50 -13.45
C VAL A 99 20.94 8.17 -12.02
N VAL A 100 21.95 7.32 -11.82
CA VAL A 100 22.45 6.96 -10.48
C VAL A 100 23.00 8.18 -9.75
N ASN A 101 23.85 8.96 -10.40
CA ASN A 101 24.40 10.18 -9.81
C ASN A 101 23.32 11.18 -9.40
N THR A 102 22.29 11.34 -10.25
CA THR A 102 21.15 12.20 -9.95
C THR A 102 20.39 11.73 -8.72
N GLN A 103 20.19 10.42 -8.57
CA GLN A 103 19.51 9.85 -7.40
C GLN A 103 20.35 9.95 -6.14
N ILE A 104 21.67 9.69 -6.20
CA ILE A 104 22.57 9.87 -5.06
C ILE A 104 22.49 11.31 -4.53
N LEU A 105 22.58 12.29 -5.42
CA LEU A 105 22.47 13.72 -5.04
C LEU A 105 21.09 14.06 -4.48
N PHE A 106 20.04 13.51 -5.04
CA PHE A 106 18.68 13.68 -4.54
C PHE A 106 18.53 13.15 -3.12
N PHE A 107 18.90 11.89 -2.86
CA PHE A 107 18.77 11.29 -1.53
C PHE A 107 19.69 11.95 -0.52
N LYS A 108 20.88 12.39 -0.92
CA LYS A 108 21.78 13.18 -0.07
C LYS A 108 21.13 14.51 0.36
N LYS A 109 20.41 15.17 -0.53
CA LYS A 109 19.67 16.42 -0.26
C LYS A 109 18.51 16.18 0.71
N PHE A 110 17.81 15.05 0.58
CA PHE A 110 16.59 14.73 1.31
C PHE A 110 16.77 13.59 2.34
N LYS A 111 17.99 13.42 2.87
CA LYS A 111 18.34 12.32 3.80
C LYS A 111 17.46 12.22 5.05
N THR A 112 16.91 13.34 5.51
CA THR A 112 16.01 13.36 6.68
C THR A 112 14.61 12.86 6.38
N LEU A 113 14.17 12.96 5.13
CA LEU A 113 12.86 12.46 4.68
C LEU A 113 12.91 11.00 4.24
N TYR A 114 14.05 10.56 3.67
CA TYR A 114 14.27 9.23 3.11
C TYR A 114 15.55 8.59 3.67
N PRO A 115 15.65 8.34 5.00
CA PRO A 115 16.88 7.86 5.61
C PRO A 115 17.33 6.49 5.10
N THR A 116 16.42 5.52 4.93
CA THR A 116 16.77 4.16 4.48
C THR A 116 17.13 4.10 2.99
N LEU A 117 16.47 4.90 2.16
CA LEU A 117 16.82 5.06 0.74
C LEU A 117 18.14 5.80 0.58
N PHE A 118 18.42 6.77 1.45
CA PHE A 118 19.70 7.46 1.48
C PHE A 118 20.85 6.50 1.83
N GLU A 119 20.72 5.66 2.87
CA GLU A 119 21.74 4.66 3.22
C GLU A 119 22.08 3.75 2.04
N THR A 120 21.05 3.32 1.29
CA THR A 120 21.25 2.51 0.09
C THR A 120 21.96 3.28 -1.02
N ALA A 121 21.63 4.54 -1.23
CA ALA A 121 22.28 5.38 -2.23
C ALA A 121 23.72 5.78 -1.84
N ASP A 122 23.98 6.02 -0.55
CA ASP A 122 25.30 6.40 -0.02
C ASP A 122 26.30 5.24 -0.06
N SER A 123 25.81 3.99 -0.12
CA SER A 123 26.67 2.81 -0.32
C SER A 123 27.26 2.71 -1.74
N ILE A 124 26.73 3.51 -2.69
CA ILE A 124 27.15 3.51 -4.09
C ILE A 124 28.11 4.68 -4.34
N GLU A 125 29.22 4.41 -5.00
CA GLU A 125 30.21 5.43 -5.31
C GLU A 125 29.66 6.47 -6.31
N TYR A 126 29.75 7.74 -5.93
CA TYR A 126 29.45 8.87 -6.80
C TYR A 126 30.69 9.28 -7.59
N THR A 127 30.63 9.24 -8.92
CA THR A 127 31.71 9.75 -9.78
C THR A 127 31.18 10.49 -11.00
N THR A 128 31.85 11.58 -11.35
CA THR A 128 31.60 12.31 -12.60
C THR A 128 32.64 12.02 -13.67
N GLU A 129 33.71 11.27 -13.35
CA GLU A 129 34.82 10.99 -14.27
C GLU A 129 34.34 10.26 -15.52
N LEU A 130 33.51 9.24 -15.33
CA LEU A 130 32.95 8.44 -16.41
C LEU A 130 32.06 9.30 -17.34
N LEU A 131 31.19 10.14 -16.77
CA LEU A 131 30.34 11.04 -17.53
C LEU A 131 31.16 12.06 -18.31
N ASN A 132 32.14 12.69 -17.64
CA ASN A 132 33.00 13.67 -18.28
C ASN A 132 33.86 13.08 -19.41
N ALA A 133 34.32 11.83 -19.27
CA ALA A 133 35.04 11.14 -20.34
C ALA A 133 34.17 10.86 -21.56
N ILE A 134 32.94 10.39 -21.32
CA ILE A 134 31.97 10.13 -22.40
C ILE A 134 31.54 11.46 -23.05
N ASP A 135 31.25 12.49 -22.26
CA ASP A 135 30.85 13.80 -22.74
C ASP A 135 31.91 14.53 -23.55
N LYS A 136 33.20 14.21 -23.37
CA LYS A 136 34.26 14.70 -24.25
C LYS A 136 34.15 14.13 -25.66
N VAL A 137 33.69 12.90 -25.79
CA VAL A 137 33.62 12.15 -27.05
C VAL A 137 32.26 12.27 -27.74
N LEU A 138 31.17 12.12 -26.97
CA LEU A 138 29.81 12.14 -27.50
C LEU A 138 29.11 13.46 -27.22
N ASP A 139 28.25 13.86 -28.12
CA ASP A 139 27.33 14.98 -27.94
C ASP A 139 25.99 14.51 -27.31
N LYS A 140 25.10 15.47 -27.05
CA LYS A 140 23.75 15.21 -26.48
C LYS A 140 22.83 14.35 -27.37
N TYR A 141 23.14 14.22 -28.66
CA TYR A 141 22.39 13.38 -29.58
C TYR A 141 23.01 11.97 -29.72
N GLY A 142 24.18 11.77 -29.13
CA GLY A 142 24.94 10.54 -29.18
C GLY A 142 25.81 10.41 -30.43
N GLU A 143 26.11 11.52 -31.09
CA GLU A 143 27.06 11.57 -32.20
C GLU A 143 28.47 11.86 -31.65
N ILE A 144 29.49 11.35 -32.35
CA ILE A 144 30.88 11.63 -32.00
C ILE A 144 31.22 13.07 -32.35
N LYS A 145 31.65 13.83 -31.38
CA LYS A 145 32.02 15.25 -31.55
C LYS A 145 33.20 15.42 -32.49
N ASN A 146 33.25 16.54 -33.21
CA ASN A 146 34.41 16.88 -34.05
C ASN A 146 35.65 17.09 -33.20
N GLU A 147 35.50 17.59 -31.99
CA GLU A 147 36.54 17.87 -31.01
C GLU A 147 36.95 16.61 -30.22
N ALA A 148 36.36 15.44 -30.47
CA ALA A 148 36.72 14.18 -29.80
C ALA A 148 38.21 13.83 -30.02
N SER A 149 38.75 14.16 -31.19
CA SER A 149 40.19 14.20 -31.42
C SER A 149 40.58 15.31 -32.42
N PRO A 150 41.81 15.86 -32.33
CA PRO A 150 42.31 16.83 -33.34
C PRO A 150 42.30 16.24 -34.74
N THR A 151 42.65 14.96 -34.89
CA THR A 151 42.68 14.22 -36.17
C THR A 151 41.28 14.13 -36.79
N LEU A 152 40.25 13.71 -36.03
CA LEU A 152 38.88 13.64 -36.49
C LEU A 152 38.36 15.00 -36.95
N GLY A 153 38.63 16.05 -36.18
CA GLY A 153 38.25 17.42 -36.52
C GLY A 153 38.88 17.88 -37.84
N ASN A 154 40.12 17.50 -38.12
CA ASN A 154 40.82 17.79 -39.38
C ASN A 154 40.16 17.00 -40.54
N ILE A 155 40.02 15.67 -40.40
CA ILE A 155 39.40 14.81 -41.41
C ILE A 155 38.01 15.31 -41.81
N ARG A 156 37.15 15.67 -40.83
CA ARG A 156 35.81 16.18 -41.12
C ARG A 156 35.81 17.54 -41.77
N ARG A 157 36.78 18.42 -41.48
CA ARG A 157 36.92 19.68 -42.23
C ARG A 157 37.36 19.42 -43.67
N GLU A 158 38.28 18.53 -43.89
CA GLU A 158 38.75 18.14 -45.23
C GLU A 158 37.61 17.45 -46.03
N LEU A 159 36.82 16.54 -45.40
CA LEU A 159 35.63 15.94 -45.98
C LEU A 159 34.61 16.99 -46.45
N SER A 160 34.37 17.98 -45.62
CA SER A 160 33.41 19.07 -45.94
C SER A 160 33.90 19.89 -47.13
N ALA A 161 35.20 20.29 -47.10
CA ALA A 161 35.83 21.04 -48.21
C ALA A 161 35.86 20.25 -49.53
N LEU A 162 36.16 18.93 -49.43
CA LEU A 162 36.24 18.06 -50.59
C LEU A 162 34.87 17.75 -51.20
N LYS A 163 33.82 17.59 -50.36
CA LYS A 163 32.42 17.52 -50.83
C LYS A 163 31.99 18.75 -51.59
N GLY A 164 32.42 19.94 -51.17
CA GLY A 164 32.22 21.18 -51.86
C GLY A 164 32.88 21.18 -53.27
N LYS A 165 34.16 20.80 -53.36
CA LYS A 165 34.90 20.69 -54.61
C LYS A 165 34.31 19.66 -55.56
N LEU A 166 33.89 18.52 -55.02
CA LEU A 166 33.26 17.44 -55.81
C LEU A 166 31.96 17.95 -56.44
N ASN A 167 31.10 18.61 -55.66
CA ASN A 167 29.83 19.17 -56.16
C ASN A 167 30.06 20.24 -57.19
N GLU A 168 31.04 21.10 -56.99
CA GLU A 168 31.37 22.15 -57.98
C GLU A 168 31.90 21.55 -59.30
N SER A 169 32.83 20.56 -59.20
CA SER A 169 33.37 19.87 -60.36
C SER A 169 32.29 19.10 -61.12
N PHE A 170 31.41 18.40 -60.39
CA PHE A 170 30.30 17.66 -60.98
C PHE A 170 29.29 18.59 -61.69
N ASN A 171 28.93 19.72 -61.06
CA ASN A 171 27.99 20.68 -61.64
C ASN A 171 28.57 21.35 -62.87
N ARG A 172 29.90 21.61 -62.94
CA ARG A 172 30.56 22.07 -64.15
C ARG A 172 30.44 21.05 -65.29
N ALA A 173 30.77 19.77 -65.02
CA ALA A 173 30.63 18.69 -65.99
C ALA A 173 29.17 18.51 -66.42
N LEU A 174 28.21 18.60 -65.52
CA LEU A 174 26.79 18.50 -65.81
C LEU A 174 26.35 19.64 -66.77
N ALA A 175 26.78 20.89 -66.52
CA ALA A 175 26.50 22.02 -67.37
C ALA A 175 27.12 21.88 -68.75
N GLU A 176 28.37 21.47 -68.82
CA GLU A 176 29.12 21.23 -70.09
C GLU A 176 28.40 20.21 -71.00
N TYR A 177 28.12 19.00 -70.43
CA TYR A 177 27.51 17.93 -71.21
C TYR A 177 26.01 18.10 -71.45
N ASN A 178 25.31 18.89 -70.64
CA ASN A 178 23.94 19.29 -70.87
C ASN A 178 23.85 20.29 -72.03
N THR A 179 24.77 21.25 -72.12
CA THR A 179 24.85 22.22 -73.24
C THR A 179 25.16 21.49 -74.56
N ALA A 180 25.90 20.40 -74.50
CA ALA A 180 26.24 19.58 -75.68
C ALA A 180 25.10 18.59 -76.09
N ASP A 181 23.97 18.54 -75.35
CA ASP A 181 22.82 17.61 -75.53
C ASP A 181 23.20 16.13 -75.45
N TYR A 182 24.22 15.79 -74.65
CA TYR A 182 24.66 14.40 -74.50
C TYR A 182 23.90 13.66 -73.39
N LEU A 183 23.18 14.41 -72.50
CA LEU A 183 22.46 13.88 -71.36
C LEU A 183 21.03 13.49 -71.71
N ASP A 184 20.50 12.51 -70.96
CA ASP A 184 19.09 12.16 -71.00
C ASP A 184 18.23 13.18 -70.22
N ASP A 185 16.91 13.06 -70.29
CA ASP A 185 15.98 13.96 -69.57
C ASP A 185 16.25 13.96 -68.03
N ILE A 186 16.67 12.83 -67.48
CA ILE A 186 17.01 12.69 -66.07
C ILE A 186 18.34 13.36 -65.71
N ARG A 187 19.19 13.71 -66.65
CA ARG A 187 20.49 14.37 -66.54
C ARG A 187 21.49 13.75 -65.61
N GLU A 188 21.14 13.48 -64.32
CA GLU A 188 21.98 12.93 -63.28
C GLU A 188 21.21 11.92 -62.40
N THR A 189 21.94 10.98 -61.78
CA THR A 189 21.42 10.04 -60.79
C THR A 189 22.53 9.66 -59.80
N VAL A 190 22.19 8.83 -58.79
CA VAL A 190 23.16 8.29 -57.87
C VAL A 190 23.25 6.78 -58.08
N VAL A 191 24.45 6.28 -58.35
CA VAL A 191 24.75 4.85 -58.48
C VAL A 191 25.89 4.52 -57.50
N GLU A 192 25.68 3.52 -56.64
CA GLU A 192 26.67 3.09 -55.64
C GLU A 192 27.21 4.29 -54.79
N ASN A 193 26.31 5.13 -54.36
CA ASN A 193 26.63 6.32 -53.54
C ASN A 193 27.47 7.41 -54.25
N ARG A 194 27.57 7.37 -55.62
CA ARG A 194 28.25 8.32 -56.46
C ARG A 194 27.28 9.05 -57.36
N ARG A 195 27.45 10.37 -57.48
CA ARG A 195 26.70 11.16 -58.50
C ARG A 195 27.25 10.84 -59.88
N VAL A 196 26.39 10.46 -60.77
CA VAL A 196 26.72 10.10 -62.16
C VAL A 196 25.83 10.84 -63.15
N LEU A 197 26.38 11.15 -64.28
CA LEU A 197 25.62 11.69 -65.40
C LEU A 197 24.87 10.57 -66.13
N ALA A 198 23.60 10.84 -66.45
CA ALA A 198 22.80 9.95 -67.28
C ALA A 198 23.00 10.31 -68.75
N VAL A 199 23.90 9.60 -69.39
CA VAL A 199 24.34 9.88 -70.79
C VAL A 199 23.59 9.01 -71.75
N LYS A 200 23.04 9.60 -72.87
CA LYS A 200 22.44 8.83 -73.95
C LYS A 200 23.50 7.89 -74.54
N ALA A 201 23.20 6.59 -74.69
CA ALA A 201 24.16 5.51 -75.02
C ALA A 201 24.97 5.82 -76.32
N MET A 202 24.39 6.53 -77.29
CA MET A 202 25.03 6.97 -78.49
C MET A 202 26.20 7.95 -78.29
N TYR A 203 26.18 8.72 -77.16
CA TYR A 203 27.22 9.72 -76.80
C TYR A 203 28.23 9.17 -75.79
N ARG A 204 28.15 7.86 -75.36
CA ARG A 204 29.03 7.27 -74.37
C ARG A 204 30.50 7.58 -74.54
N ARG A 205 30.99 7.54 -75.83
CA ARG A 205 32.41 7.80 -76.14
C ARG A 205 32.81 9.27 -76.11
N LYS A 206 31.84 10.15 -76.12
CA LYS A 206 32.06 11.62 -76.09
C LYS A 206 32.16 12.17 -74.68
N VAL A 207 31.60 11.47 -73.68
CA VAL A 207 31.69 11.84 -72.25
C VAL A 207 32.87 11.08 -71.63
N GLN A 208 33.86 11.86 -71.16
CA GLN A 208 35.06 11.27 -70.51
C GLN A 208 34.75 10.94 -69.05
N GLY A 209 34.93 9.67 -68.64
CA GLY A 209 34.70 9.26 -67.29
C GLY A 209 34.53 7.74 -67.18
N THR A 210 34.35 7.27 -65.94
CA THR A 210 34.16 5.86 -65.60
C THR A 210 32.68 5.49 -65.65
N VAL A 211 32.36 4.37 -66.29
CA VAL A 211 31.01 3.82 -66.44
C VAL A 211 30.69 3.01 -65.21
N TRP A 212 29.62 3.37 -64.51
CA TRP A 212 29.11 2.69 -63.28
C TRP A 212 27.88 1.84 -63.53
N GLY A 213 27.33 1.87 -64.76
CA GLY A 213 26.19 1.03 -65.13
C GLY A 213 25.44 1.57 -66.34
N SER A 214 24.32 0.93 -66.70
CA SER A 214 23.41 1.37 -67.73
C SER A 214 21.96 1.10 -67.33
N SER A 215 21.03 1.79 -68.02
CA SER A 215 19.58 1.54 -67.83
C SER A 215 19.21 0.12 -68.30
N LYS A 216 18.07 -0.40 -67.85
CA LYS A 216 17.57 -1.74 -68.23
C LYS A 216 17.43 -1.93 -69.73
N THR A 217 17.13 -0.86 -70.43
CA THR A 217 17.00 -0.84 -71.93
C THR A 217 18.32 -0.61 -72.62
N GLY A 218 19.40 -0.30 -71.89
CA GLY A 218 20.70 0.05 -72.48
C GLY A 218 20.74 1.41 -73.16
N SER A 219 19.66 2.20 -73.16
CA SER A 219 19.56 3.53 -73.81
C SER A 219 20.31 4.61 -73.05
N ILE A 220 20.58 4.44 -71.76
CA ILE A 220 21.29 5.39 -70.92
C ILE A 220 22.48 4.67 -70.27
N VAL A 221 23.61 5.36 -70.24
CA VAL A 221 24.83 4.93 -69.56
C VAL A 221 25.16 5.89 -68.42
N TYR A 222 25.41 5.36 -67.26
CA TYR A 222 25.72 6.18 -66.05
C TYR A 222 27.23 6.36 -65.96
N ILE A 223 27.68 7.60 -66.15
CA ILE A 223 29.11 7.95 -66.24
C ILE A 223 29.48 8.92 -65.11
N GLU A 224 30.47 8.54 -64.31
CA GLU A 224 31.14 9.48 -63.40
C GLU A 224 32.14 10.29 -64.25
N PRO A 225 32.05 11.65 -64.29
CA PRO A 225 32.97 12.46 -65.09
C PRO A 225 34.41 12.33 -64.57
N ARG A 226 35.37 12.27 -65.49
CA ARG A 226 36.80 12.13 -65.16
C ARG A 226 37.28 13.23 -64.21
N GLN A 227 36.70 14.43 -64.34
CA GLN A 227 37.03 15.59 -63.49
C GLN A 227 36.59 15.39 -61.99
N THR A 228 35.59 14.57 -61.75
CA THR A 228 35.08 14.26 -60.40
C THR A 228 35.69 12.99 -59.78
N GLU A 229 36.20 12.10 -60.59
CA GLU A 229 36.73 10.78 -60.17
C GLU A 229 37.85 10.91 -59.14
N ILE A 230 38.74 11.89 -59.29
CA ILE A 230 39.85 12.16 -58.34
C ILE A 230 39.30 12.51 -56.97
N TYR A 231 38.33 13.43 -56.92
CA TYR A 231 37.66 13.86 -55.68
C TYR A 231 36.84 12.75 -55.02
N SER A 232 36.19 11.93 -55.83
CA SER A 232 35.43 10.76 -55.34
C SER A 232 36.35 9.71 -54.73
N ARG A 233 37.53 9.47 -55.27
CA ARG A 233 38.51 8.56 -54.71
C ARG A 233 39.09 9.09 -53.40
N GLU A 234 39.48 10.40 -53.38
CA GLU A 234 39.99 11.05 -52.18
C GLU A 234 38.90 11.10 -51.07
N LEU A 235 37.62 11.34 -51.41
CA LEU A 235 36.50 11.28 -50.51
C LEU A 235 36.36 9.88 -49.87
N SER A 236 36.51 8.81 -50.69
CA SER A 236 36.43 7.45 -50.20
C SER A 236 37.56 7.14 -49.20
N ASN A 237 38.77 7.63 -49.48
CA ASN A 237 39.92 7.48 -48.56
C ASN A 237 39.68 8.23 -47.24
N LEU A 238 39.23 9.49 -47.28
CA LEU A 238 38.93 10.27 -46.06
C LEU A 238 37.79 9.68 -45.26
N LEU A 239 36.77 9.07 -45.90
CA LEU A 239 35.69 8.38 -45.19
C LEU A 239 36.23 7.08 -44.52
N TYR A 240 37.19 6.41 -45.13
CA TYR A 240 37.87 5.27 -44.50
C TYR A 240 38.70 5.76 -43.27
N ASP A 241 39.48 6.83 -43.45
CA ASP A 241 40.27 7.42 -42.37
C ASP A 241 39.41 7.91 -41.23
N GLU A 242 38.25 8.52 -41.52
CA GLU A 242 37.24 8.91 -40.49
C GLU A 242 36.79 7.69 -39.70
N LYS A 243 36.45 6.59 -40.36
CA LYS A 243 36.00 5.37 -39.72
C LYS A 243 37.08 4.76 -38.83
N GLU A 244 38.31 4.68 -39.31
CA GLU A 244 39.44 4.19 -38.51
C GLU A 244 39.71 5.05 -37.28
N GLU A 245 39.68 6.38 -37.43
CA GLU A 245 39.89 7.30 -36.32
C GLU A 245 38.73 7.19 -35.29
N ILE A 246 37.48 7.05 -35.73
CA ILE A 246 36.36 6.79 -34.86
C ILE A 246 36.55 5.50 -34.07
N GLN A 247 37.00 4.42 -34.69
CA GLN A 247 37.26 3.16 -34.02
C GLN A 247 38.37 3.30 -33.00
N ARG A 248 39.43 4.08 -33.32
CA ARG A 248 40.53 4.39 -32.36
C ARG A 248 40.01 5.10 -31.13
N ILE A 249 39.22 6.16 -31.32
CA ILE A 249 38.58 6.92 -30.25
C ILE A 249 37.72 6.04 -29.37
N LEU A 250 36.87 5.20 -29.99
CA LEU A 250 35.97 4.30 -29.25
C LEU A 250 36.76 3.21 -28.49
N ARG A 251 37.90 2.70 -29.02
CA ARG A 251 38.79 1.76 -28.28
C ARG A 251 39.39 2.41 -27.05
N GLU A 252 39.89 3.62 -27.18
CA GLU A 252 40.50 4.38 -26.05
C GLU A 252 39.41 4.66 -24.99
N LEU A 253 38.21 5.10 -25.39
CA LEU A 253 37.13 5.34 -24.48
C LEU A 253 36.66 4.02 -23.82
N THR A 254 36.57 2.92 -24.56
CA THR A 254 36.19 1.61 -24.02
C THR A 254 37.21 1.12 -22.99
N ALA A 255 38.51 1.28 -23.25
CA ALA A 255 39.58 0.95 -22.32
C ALA A 255 39.52 1.80 -21.03
N PHE A 256 39.10 3.05 -21.15
CA PHE A 256 38.86 3.89 -19.98
C PHE A 256 37.65 3.42 -19.18
N ILE A 257 36.50 3.16 -19.86
CA ILE A 257 35.26 2.70 -19.24
C ILE A 257 35.44 1.34 -18.56
N SER A 258 36.31 0.45 -19.10
CA SER A 258 36.54 -0.89 -18.52
C SER A 258 37.07 -0.85 -17.08
N GLN A 259 37.75 0.22 -16.69
CA GLN A 259 38.23 0.43 -15.32
C GLN A 259 37.09 0.60 -14.32
N PHE A 260 35.88 0.99 -14.80
CA PHE A 260 34.67 1.20 -14.00
C PHE A 260 33.68 0.03 -14.11
N ALA A 261 34.09 -1.15 -14.63
CA ALA A 261 33.18 -2.28 -14.86
C ALA A 261 32.47 -2.75 -13.58
N ASP A 262 33.18 -2.83 -12.46
CA ASP A 262 32.59 -3.19 -11.15
C ASP A 262 31.60 -2.11 -10.67
N LEU A 263 31.97 -0.84 -10.76
CA LEU A 263 31.08 0.27 -10.44
C LEU A 263 29.79 0.27 -11.28
N LEU A 264 29.92 0.00 -12.59
CA LEU A 264 28.76 -0.11 -13.49
C LEU A 264 27.85 -1.29 -13.13
N LYS A 265 28.43 -2.38 -12.61
CA LYS A 265 27.66 -3.51 -12.08
C LYS A 265 26.88 -3.11 -10.83
N ASP A 266 27.51 -2.36 -9.92
CA ASP A 266 26.85 -1.84 -8.72
C ASP A 266 25.73 -0.84 -9.09
N TYR A 267 25.97 0.04 -10.05
CA TYR A 267 24.95 0.95 -10.60
C TYR A 267 23.73 0.19 -11.13
N GLN A 268 23.96 -0.87 -11.90
CA GLN A 268 22.86 -1.68 -12.42
C GLN A 268 22.09 -2.41 -11.33
N GLN A 269 22.78 -2.94 -10.32
CA GLN A 269 22.14 -3.57 -9.16
C GLN A 269 21.32 -2.56 -8.35
N TYR A 270 21.88 -1.39 -8.10
CA TYR A 270 21.19 -0.30 -7.41
C TYR A 270 19.89 0.12 -8.12
N ILE A 271 19.98 0.40 -9.42
CA ILE A 271 18.80 0.76 -10.21
C ILE A 271 17.74 -0.35 -10.20
N THR A 272 18.17 -1.61 -10.29
CA THR A 272 17.25 -2.76 -10.22
C THR A 272 16.55 -2.82 -8.85
N ALA A 273 17.27 -2.57 -7.77
CA ALA A 273 16.71 -2.52 -6.41
C ALA A 273 15.71 -1.35 -6.27
N VAL A 274 16.07 -0.16 -6.73
CA VAL A 274 15.19 1.02 -6.70
C VAL A 274 13.93 0.79 -7.53
N ASP A 275 14.04 0.13 -8.69
CA ASP A 275 12.88 -0.19 -9.54
C ASP A 275 11.89 -1.14 -8.82
N ILE A 276 12.40 -2.15 -8.12
CA ILE A 276 11.58 -3.06 -7.31
C ILE A 276 10.91 -2.31 -6.15
N ILE A 277 11.64 -1.43 -5.45
CA ILE A 277 11.09 -0.61 -4.36
C ILE A 277 9.99 0.32 -4.91
N CYS A 278 10.23 0.97 -6.03
CA CYS A 278 9.24 1.80 -6.72
C CYS A 278 7.99 1.00 -7.12
N ALA A 279 8.17 -0.20 -7.69
CA ALA A 279 7.05 -1.06 -8.08
C ALA A 279 6.22 -1.48 -6.86
N LYS A 280 6.86 -1.85 -5.74
CA LYS A 280 6.19 -2.15 -4.46
C LYS A 280 5.42 -0.94 -3.93
N ALA A 281 6.00 0.26 -3.99
CA ALA A 281 5.36 1.50 -3.56
C ALA A 281 4.15 1.85 -4.46
N LYS A 282 4.26 1.72 -5.78
CA LYS A 282 3.15 1.91 -6.71
C LYS A 282 2.02 0.90 -6.46
N TYR A 283 2.37 -0.36 -6.21
CA TYR A 283 1.40 -1.40 -5.90
C TYR A 283 0.67 -1.10 -4.58
N ALA A 284 1.41 -0.65 -3.58
CA ALA A 284 0.86 -0.19 -2.30
C ALA A 284 -0.09 0.99 -2.48
N HIS A 285 0.29 1.98 -3.28
CA HIS A 285 -0.55 3.14 -3.59
C HIS A 285 -1.89 2.75 -4.23
N GLN A 286 -1.88 1.81 -5.17
CA GLN A 286 -3.10 1.31 -5.84
C GLN A 286 -4.11 0.68 -4.88
N MET A 287 -3.64 0.16 -3.73
CA MET A 287 -4.47 -0.53 -2.75
C MET A 287 -4.67 0.28 -1.46
N ASN A 288 -4.19 1.52 -1.39
CA ASN A 288 -4.11 2.29 -0.15
C ASN A 288 -3.45 1.49 0.99
N ALA A 289 -2.40 0.73 0.64
CA ALA A 289 -1.69 -0.12 1.58
C ALA A 289 -0.80 0.71 2.51
N LEU A 290 -0.67 0.25 3.75
CA LEU A 290 0.09 0.91 4.80
C LEU A 290 1.14 -0.04 5.37
N LEU A 291 2.10 0.52 6.12
CA LEU A 291 3.01 -0.24 6.95
C LEU A 291 2.32 -0.50 8.30
N PRO A 292 1.96 -1.76 8.65
CA PRO A 292 1.45 -2.09 9.97
C PRO A 292 2.56 -2.03 11.02
N GLU A 293 2.19 -2.02 12.29
CA GLU A 293 3.15 -2.18 13.38
C GLU A 293 3.77 -3.60 13.35
N ILE A 294 5.09 -3.68 13.21
CA ILE A 294 5.80 -4.96 13.23
C ILE A 294 6.19 -5.27 14.66
N THR A 295 5.56 -6.28 15.24
CA THR A 295 5.79 -6.68 16.64
C THR A 295 6.72 -7.88 16.73
N GLN A 296 7.51 -7.94 17.81
CA GLN A 296 8.27 -9.12 18.20
C GLN A 296 7.41 -10.13 18.99
N GLU A 297 6.31 -9.67 19.56
CA GLU A 297 5.33 -10.51 20.20
C GLU A 297 4.59 -11.35 19.15
N ARG A 298 4.09 -12.49 19.58
CA ARG A 298 3.33 -13.39 18.71
C ARG A 298 1.89 -12.90 18.57
N GLU A 299 1.73 -11.80 17.82
CA GLU A 299 0.45 -11.15 17.59
C GLU A 299 0.25 -10.88 16.10
N LEU A 300 -0.88 -11.29 15.56
CA LEU A 300 -1.36 -10.97 14.23
C LEU A 300 -2.74 -10.34 14.37
N PHE A 301 -2.79 -9.01 14.44
CA PHE A 301 -4.02 -8.24 14.48
C PHE A 301 -4.22 -7.51 13.15
N LEU A 302 -5.05 -8.05 12.30
CA LEU A 302 -5.46 -7.49 11.02
C LEU A 302 -6.80 -6.77 11.20
N ARG A 303 -6.78 -5.46 11.22
CA ARG A 303 -8.00 -4.65 11.25
C ARG A 303 -8.31 -4.15 9.85
N GLU A 304 -9.58 -4.29 9.43
CA GLU A 304 -10.06 -3.82 8.14
C GLU A 304 -9.13 -4.26 6.98
N ALA A 305 -8.77 -5.53 6.97
CA ALA A 305 -7.87 -6.12 5.99
C ALA A 305 -8.61 -6.46 4.70
N TYR A 306 -8.11 -5.98 3.57
CA TYR A 306 -8.65 -6.26 2.25
C TYR A 306 -7.82 -7.34 1.55
N HIS A 307 -8.48 -8.23 0.81
CA HIS A 307 -7.78 -9.15 -0.07
C HIS A 307 -7.21 -8.38 -1.28
N PRO A 308 -5.88 -8.33 -1.47
CA PRO A 308 -5.24 -7.45 -2.45
C PRO A 308 -5.77 -7.61 -3.88
N LEU A 309 -5.80 -8.85 -4.37
CA LEU A 309 -6.23 -9.13 -5.75
C LEU A 309 -7.72 -8.85 -5.95
N LEU A 310 -8.55 -9.16 -4.94
CA LEU A 310 -9.99 -8.88 -4.98
C LEU A 310 -10.25 -7.37 -4.94
N TYR A 311 -9.51 -6.64 -4.08
CA TYR A 311 -9.61 -5.19 -3.99
C TYR A 311 -9.34 -4.52 -5.34
N LEU A 312 -8.23 -4.86 -5.99
CA LEU A 312 -7.87 -4.31 -7.30
C LEU A 312 -8.85 -4.70 -8.41
N SER A 313 -9.33 -5.97 -8.40
CA SER A 313 -10.31 -6.43 -9.39
C SER A 313 -11.66 -5.72 -9.23
N ASN A 314 -12.14 -5.57 -7.99
CA ASN A 314 -13.40 -4.92 -7.69
C ASN A 314 -13.35 -3.42 -7.94
N ALA A 315 -12.25 -2.76 -7.59
CA ALA A 315 -12.03 -1.34 -7.88
C ALA A 315 -12.16 -1.03 -9.38
N LYS A 316 -11.60 -1.89 -10.25
CA LYS A 316 -11.77 -1.77 -11.71
C LYS A 316 -13.22 -1.93 -12.18
N LYS A 317 -14.03 -2.69 -11.44
CA LYS A 317 -15.46 -2.96 -11.76
C LYS A 317 -16.42 -2.02 -11.05
N GLY A 318 -15.93 -1.12 -10.19
CA GLY A 318 -16.77 -0.26 -9.34
C GLY A 318 -17.55 -1.01 -8.26
N VAL A 319 -17.10 -2.21 -7.86
CA VAL A 319 -17.72 -3.05 -6.83
C VAL A 319 -17.01 -2.86 -5.50
N THR A 320 -17.77 -2.75 -4.42
CA THR A 320 -17.21 -2.60 -3.07
C THR A 320 -16.59 -3.92 -2.59
N THR A 321 -15.40 -3.85 -2.02
CA THR A 321 -14.74 -4.98 -1.35
C THR A 321 -14.95 -4.84 0.17
N PHE A 322 -15.35 -5.92 0.82
CA PHE A 322 -15.57 -5.92 2.27
C PHE A 322 -14.30 -6.33 3.01
N PRO A 323 -13.84 -5.51 3.97
CA PRO A 323 -12.67 -5.83 4.77
C PRO A 323 -12.97 -6.87 5.84
N GLN A 324 -11.92 -7.56 6.32
CA GLN A 324 -11.99 -8.52 7.41
C GLN A 324 -11.17 -8.01 8.61
N THR A 325 -11.65 -8.32 9.81
CA THR A 325 -10.88 -8.07 11.04
C THR A 325 -10.63 -9.40 11.74
N ILE A 326 -9.34 -9.69 11.97
CA ILE A 326 -8.87 -10.99 12.47
C ILE A 326 -7.81 -10.73 13.52
N GLU A 327 -7.90 -11.46 14.63
CA GLU A 327 -6.95 -11.36 15.72
C GLU A 327 -6.49 -12.75 16.14
N LEU A 328 -5.20 -12.98 16.02
CA LEU A 328 -4.49 -14.16 16.53
C LEU A 328 -3.39 -13.69 17.49
N ASN A 329 -3.42 -14.18 18.70
CA ASN A 329 -2.46 -13.88 19.75
C ASN A 329 -2.25 -15.11 20.64
N ASP A 330 -1.46 -15.00 21.71
CA ASP A 330 -1.21 -16.16 22.58
C ASP A 330 -2.46 -16.62 23.37
N GLU A 331 -3.47 -15.75 23.54
CA GLU A 331 -4.76 -16.10 24.15
C GLU A 331 -5.73 -16.73 23.14
N ASN A 332 -5.62 -16.39 21.85
CA ASN A 332 -6.46 -16.89 20.77
C ASN A 332 -5.60 -17.29 19.56
N ARG A 333 -4.99 -18.47 19.62
CA ARG A 333 -4.05 -18.96 18.61
C ARG A 333 -4.71 -19.60 17.38
N ILE A 334 -5.89 -20.18 17.58
CA ILE A 334 -6.57 -20.95 16.53
C ILE A 334 -7.98 -20.38 16.34
N ILE A 335 -8.32 -20.08 15.10
CA ILE A 335 -9.67 -19.65 14.71
C ILE A 335 -10.31 -20.71 13.81
N VAL A 336 -11.49 -21.18 14.20
CA VAL A 336 -12.30 -22.14 13.45
C VAL A 336 -13.47 -21.39 12.78
N ILE A 337 -13.33 -21.12 11.49
CA ILE A 337 -14.34 -20.39 10.72
C ILE A 337 -15.41 -21.35 10.22
N SER A 338 -16.65 -21.04 10.51
CA SER A 338 -17.83 -21.76 10.02
C SER A 338 -18.84 -20.83 9.33
N GLY A 339 -19.85 -21.39 8.70
CA GLY A 339 -20.86 -20.65 7.94
C GLY A 339 -21.08 -21.20 6.53
N PRO A 340 -21.93 -20.58 5.70
CA PRO A 340 -22.24 -21.04 4.34
C PRO A 340 -21.02 -20.95 3.41
N ASN A 341 -20.95 -21.81 2.37
CA ASN A 341 -19.83 -21.86 1.43
C ASN A 341 -19.64 -20.54 0.67
N ALA A 342 -20.72 -19.91 0.25
CA ALA A 342 -20.68 -18.61 -0.42
C ALA A 342 -20.31 -17.43 0.50
N GLY A 343 -20.13 -17.65 1.81
CA GLY A 343 -19.88 -16.59 2.80
C GLY A 343 -18.51 -15.92 2.72
N GLY A 344 -17.55 -16.47 1.96
CA GLY A 344 -16.21 -15.90 1.82
C GLY A 344 -15.15 -16.53 2.74
N LYS A 345 -15.39 -17.71 3.33
CA LYS A 345 -14.45 -18.41 4.23
C LYS A 345 -13.07 -18.59 3.63
N SER A 346 -12.98 -19.18 2.44
CA SER A 346 -11.71 -19.45 1.73
C SER A 346 -10.98 -18.16 1.35
N ILE A 347 -11.73 -17.11 1.00
CA ILE A 347 -11.15 -15.78 0.72
C ILE A 347 -10.54 -15.18 1.98
N THR A 348 -11.17 -15.35 3.14
CA THR A 348 -10.63 -14.89 4.43
C THR A 348 -9.30 -15.58 4.75
N LEU A 349 -9.22 -16.91 4.57
CA LEU A 349 -7.95 -17.66 4.71
C LEU A 349 -6.86 -17.13 3.76
N LYS A 350 -7.20 -16.99 2.48
CA LYS A 350 -6.29 -16.45 1.47
C LYS A 350 -5.85 -15.02 1.81
N THR A 351 -6.76 -14.20 2.35
CA THR A 351 -6.42 -12.82 2.77
C THR A 351 -5.34 -12.83 3.84
N ILE A 352 -5.53 -13.61 4.92
CA ILE A 352 -4.55 -13.71 6.01
C ILE A 352 -3.18 -14.16 5.47
N GLY A 353 -3.17 -15.26 4.72
CA GLY A 353 -1.95 -15.85 4.19
C GLY A 353 -1.23 -14.94 3.20
N LEU A 354 -1.98 -14.34 2.27
CA LEU A 354 -1.40 -13.48 1.23
C LEU A 354 -0.85 -12.18 1.83
N LEU A 355 -1.56 -11.54 2.76
CA LEU A 355 -1.08 -10.33 3.44
C LEU A 355 0.19 -10.63 4.23
N GLN A 356 0.22 -11.75 4.96
CA GLN A 356 1.40 -12.17 5.70
C GLN A 356 2.59 -12.44 4.77
N LEU A 357 2.35 -13.09 3.64
CA LEU A 357 3.37 -13.39 2.64
C LEU A 357 3.90 -12.12 1.95
N MET A 358 3.01 -11.19 1.61
CA MET A 358 3.37 -9.88 1.06
C MET A 358 4.22 -9.10 2.05
N LEU A 359 3.79 -8.98 3.30
CA LEU A 359 4.56 -8.30 4.33
C LEU A 359 5.96 -8.89 4.45
N GLN A 360 6.06 -10.21 4.61
CA GLN A 360 7.36 -10.90 4.72
C GLN A 360 8.22 -10.85 3.46
N SER A 361 7.65 -10.40 2.35
CA SER A 361 8.37 -10.09 1.10
C SER A 361 8.74 -8.60 0.94
N GLY A 362 8.57 -7.80 2.00
CA GLY A 362 8.89 -6.37 2.01
C GLY A 362 7.89 -5.52 1.22
N MET A 363 6.63 -5.94 1.19
CA MET A 363 5.52 -5.20 0.58
C MET A 363 4.57 -4.68 1.66
N LEU A 364 4.05 -3.48 1.48
CA LEU A 364 3.00 -2.91 2.33
C LEU A 364 1.67 -3.60 2.05
N VAL A 365 0.76 -3.58 3.02
CA VAL A 365 -0.48 -4.34 2.98
C VAL A 365 -1.72 -3.45 3.18
N PRO A 366 -2.85 -3.74 2.50
CA PRO A 366 -4.08 -2.97 2.61
C PRO A 366 -4.84 -3.29 3.90
N VAL A 367 -4.40 -2.68 4.99
CA VAL A 367 -4.95 -2.84 6.34
C VAL A 367 -5.07 -1.49 7.04
N HIS A 368 -5.83 -1.43 8.13
CA HIS A 368 -5.92 -0.23 8.95
C HIS A 368 -4.58 0.04 9.67
N HIS A 369 -4.22 1.31 9.90
CA HIS A 369 -2.96 1.74 10.53
C HIS A 369 -2.69 1.16 11.94
N ARG A 370 -3.73 0.70 12.64
CA ARG A 370 -3.59 0.04 13.97
C ARG A 370 -3.42 -1.47 13.88
N SER A 371 -3.19 -2.01 12.70
CA SER A 371 -2.92 -3.44 12.54
C SER A 371 -1.52 -3.76 13.03
N LYS A 372 -1.37 -4.95 13.62
CA LYS A 372 -0.09 -5.48 14.11
C LYS A 372 0.20 -6.80 13.45
N MET A 373 1.43 -6.99 13.04
CA MET A 373 1.85 -8.22 12.38
C MET A 373 3.20 -8.70 12.92
N CYS A 374 3.29 -9.98 13.23
CA CYS A 374 4.55 -10.63 13.58
C CYS A 374 5.11 -11.44 12.41
N LEU A 375 6.34 -11.96 12.59
CA LEU A 375 7.00 -12.81 11.60
C LEU A 375 6.76 -14.27 11.91
N PHE A 376 6.31 -15.03 10.92
CA PHE A 376 6.22 -16.48 10.97
C PHE A 376 7.40 -17.11 10.25
N GLU A 377 8.01 -18.11 10.87
CA GLU A 377 9.07 -18.92 10.24
C GLU A 377 8.53 -19.73 9.06
N ARG A 378 7.29 -20.20 9.19
CA ARG A 378 6.59 -20.99 8.17
C ARG A 378 5.13 -20.58 8.05
N ILE A 379 4.68 -20.52 6.81
CA ILE A 379 3.26 -20.44 6.46
C ILE A 379 2.94 -21.77 5.76
N LEU A 380 2.00 -22.54 6.30
CA LEU A 380 1.58 -23.83 5.78
C LEU A 380 0.13 -23.71 5.28
N THR A 381 -0.11 -24.09 4.04
CA THR A 381 -1.44 -23.96 3.43
C THR A 381 -1.96 -25.28 2.90
N ASP A 382 -3.26 -25.50 3.08
CA ASP A 382 -4.03 -26.54 2.40
C ASP A 382 -5.36 -25.92 1.97
N ILE A 383 -5.32 -25.19 0.84
CA ILE A 383 -6.42 -24.36 0.32
C ILE A 383 -6.73 -24.81 -1.11
N GLY A 384 -8.03 -25.01 -1.41
CA GLY A 384 -8.54 -25.35 -2.72
C GLY A 384 -8.64 -26.86 -2.99
N ASP A 385 -9.33 -27.21 -4.09
CA ASP A 385 -9.52 -28.59 -4.55
C ASP A 385 -8.34 -29.00 -5.43
N ASN A 386 -7.35 -29.66 -4.83
CA ASN A 386 -6.20 -30.20 -5.57
C ASN A 386 -6.60 -31.46 -6.36
N GLN A 387 -7.47 -31.32 -7.35
CA GLN A 387 -7.80 -32.36 -8.33
C GLN A 387 -6.83 -32.30 -9.51
N SER A 388 -5.52 -32.47 -9.28
CA SER A 388 -4.61 -32.63 -10.41
C SER A 388 -4.65 -34.08 -10.91
N ILE A 389 -5.07 -34.26 -12.15
CA ILE A 389 -5.06 -35.54 -12.88
C ILE A 389 -3.65 -36.16 -12.89
N GLU A 390 -2.61 -35.35 -12.75
CA GLU A 390 -1.19 -35.78 -12.80
C GLU A 390 -0.74 -36.59 -11.57
N ASN A 391 -1.40 -36.49 -10.40
CA ASN A 391 -0.91 -37.11 -9.17
C ASN A 391 -1.57 -38.45 -8.79
N HIS A 392 -2.52 -38.99 -9.55
CA HIS A 392 -3.20 -40.30 -9.35
C HIS A 392 -3.66 -40.62 -7.90
N LEU A 393 -3.59 -39.66 -6.98
CA LEU A 393 -4.01 -39.80 -5.58
C LEU A 393 -5.43 -39.26 -5.43
N SER A 394 -6.25 -39.95 -4.65
CA SER A 394 -7.54 -39.39 -4.23
C SER A 394 -7.31 -38.09 -3.45
N THR A 395 -8.20 -37.11 -3.57
CA THR A 395 -8.14 -35.82 -2.86
C THR A 395 -7.85 -35.99 -1.37
N TYR A 396 -8.43 -37.01 -0.74
CA TYR A 396 -8.23 -37.32 0.66
C TYR A 396 -6.79 -37.79 0.98
N SER A 397 -6.24 -38.71 0.18
CA SER A 397 -4.86 -39.17 0.37
C SER A 397 -3.84 -38.03 0.23
N TYR A 398 -4.11 -37.10 -0.66
CA TYR A 398 -3.27 -35.90 -0.82
C TYR A 398 -3.35 -34.99 0.43
N ARG A 399 -4.56 -34.72 0.94
CA ARG A 399 -4.76 -33.97 2.19
C ARG A 399 -4.05 -34.63 3.37
N LEU A 400 -4.14 -35.94 3.52
CA LEU A 400 -3.42 -36.70 4.57
C LEU A 400 -1.89 -36.53 4.44
N LYS A 401 -1.34 -36.56 3.23
CA LYS A 401 0.08 -36.30 2.97
C LYS A 401 0.48 -34.89 3.42
N ASN A 402 -0.36 -33.89 3.17
CA ASN A 402 -0.15 -32.53 3.63
C ASN A 402 -0.21 -32.44 5.17
N MET A 403 -1.19 -33.10 5.80
CA MET A 403 -1.28 -33.13 7.27
C MET A 403 -0.06 -33.77 7.90
N ASN A 404 0.46 -34.86 7.33
CA ASN A 404 1.73 -35.45 7.78
C ASN A 404 2.90 -34.49 7.65
N TYR A 405 2.95 -33.70 6.56
CA TYR A 405 3.95 -32.63 6.39
C TYR A 405 3.77 -31.53 7.46
N PHE A 406 2.53 -31.10 7.73
CA PHE A 406 2.23 -30.11 8.76
C PHE A 406 2.66 -30.61 10.14
N LEU A 407 2.31 -31.84 10.48
CA LEU A 407 2.74 -32.48 11.75
C LEU A 407 4.26 -32.50 11.92
N LYS A 408 5.04 -32.68 10.86
CA LYS A 408 6.51 -32.68 10.92
C LYS A 408 7.11 -31.26 11.02
N LYS A 409 6.46 -30.24 10.50
CA LYS A 409 7.02 -28.88 10.32
C LYS A 409 6.39 -27.82 11.22
N CYS A 410 5.21 -28.08 11.76
CA CYS A 410 4.47 -27.16 12.60
C CYS A 410 5.14 -26.97 13.96
N ASN A 411 5.37 -25.72 14.34
CA ASN A 411 5.90 -25.29 15.62
C ASN A 411 5.22 -23.98 16.06
N HIS A 412 5.63 -23.45 17.19
CA HIS A 412 5.08 -22.20 17.75
C HIS A 412 5.31 -20.94 16.88
N ARG A 413 6.17 -20.97 15.84
CA ARG A 413 6.40 -19.90 14.87
C ARG A 413 5.78 -20.21 13.51
N THR A 414 4.78 -21.08 13.48
CA THR A 414 4.10 -21.49 12.25
C THR A 414 2.69 -20.92 12.22
N LEU A 415 2.31 -20.37 11.06
CA LEU A 415 0.92 -20.07 10.71
C LEU A 415 0.40 -21.16 9.76
N PHE A 416 -0.65 -21.86 10.13
CA PHE A 416 -1.31 -22.83 9.27
C PHE A 416 -2.69 -22.34 8.83
N LEU A 417 -3.02 -22.58 7.56
CA LEU A 417 -4.26 -22.17 6.92
C LEU A 417 -4.85 -23.36 6.18
N ILE A 418 -5.98 -23.89 6.67
CA ILE A 418 -6.58 -25.12 6.13
C ILE A 418 -8.03 -24.85 5.76
N ASP A 419 -8.37 -25.06 4.48
CA ASP A 419 -9.72 -24.90 3.98
C ASP A 419 -10.47 -26.22 3.99
N GLU A 420 -11.75 -26.19 4.38
CA GLU A 420 -12.64 -27.37 4.49
C GLU A 420 -12.00 -28.54 5.26
N PHE A 421 -11.50 -28.27 6.45
CA PHE A 421 -10.72 -29.24 7.23
C PHE A 421 -11.55 -30.49 7.56
N GLY A 422 -10.99 -31.66 7.22
CA GLY A 422 -11.58 -32.98 7.44
C GLY A 422 -12.42 -33.52 6.27
N THR A 423 -12.69 -32.73 5.22
CA THR A 423 -13.49 -33.16 4.06
C THR A 423 -12.71 -34.11 3.13
N GLY A 424 -13.43 -34.83 2.29
CA GLY A 424 -12.89 -35.73 1.26
C GLY A 424 -12.93 -37.21 1.60
N SER A 425 -13.41 -37.59 2.79
CA SER A 425 -13.63 -38.97 3.24
C SER A 425 -15.01 -39.11 3.91
N ASP A 426 -15.24 -40.26 4.54
CA ASP A 426 -16.41 -40.45 5.38
C ASP A 426 -16.50 -39.34 6.43
N PRO A 427 -17.66 -38.70 6.61
CA PRO A 427 -17.81 -37.55 7.48
C PRO A 427 -17.48 -37.81 8.97
N GLU A 428 -17.74 -39.00 9.48
CA GLU A 428 -17.48 -39.31 10.86
C GLU A 428 -16.00 -39.62 11.09
N LEU A 429 -15.38 -40.43 10.21
CA LEU A 429 -13.98 -40.79 10.30
C LEU A 429 -13.05 -39.61 9.99
N GLY A 430 -13.38 -38.86 8.93
CA GLY A 430 -12.63 -37.67 8.54
C GLY A 430 -12.73 -36.56 9.60
N GLY A 431 -13.91 -36.40 10.21
CA GLY A 431 -14.12 -35.45 11.30
C GLY A 431 -13.35 -35.80 12.56
N ALA A 432 -13.32 -37.06 12.97
CA ALA A 432 -12.57 -37.54 14.14
C ALA A 432 -11.06 -37.37 13.95
N LEU A 433 -10.54 -37.66 12.74
CA LEU A 433 -9.12 -37.50 12.45
C LEU A 433 -8.72 -35.99 12.41
N ALA A 434 -9.57 -35.13 11.87
CA ALA A 434 -9.34 -33.69 11.86
C ALA A 434 -9.32 -33.11 13.28
N GLU A 435 -10.16 -33.63 14.19
CA GLU A 435 -10.17 -33.26 15.61
C GLU A 435 -8.82 -33.55 16.27
N ILE A 436 -8.29 -34.74 16.11
CA ILE A 436 -6.98 -35.12 16.65
C ILE A 436 -5.83 -34.29 16.04
N PHE A 437 -5.89 -33.99 14.73
CA PHE A 437 -4.89 -33.09 14.11
C PHE A 437 -4.97 -31.67 14.69
N LEU A 438 -6.17 -31.16 14.96
CA LEU A 438 -6.33 -29.84 15.55
C LEU A 438 -5.79 -29.79 16.97
N GLU A 439 -6.04 -30.81 17.78
CA GLU A 439 -5.46 -30.95 19.11
C GLU A 439 -3.93 -30.99 19.06
N GLU A 440 -3.35 -31.70 18.11
CA GLU A 440 -1.90 -31.78 17.96
C GLU A 440 -1.29 -30.43 17.57
N PHE A 441 -1.92 -29.65 16.63
CA PHE A 441 -1.48 -28.29 16.32
C PHE A 441 -1.62 -27.34 17.51
N TYR A 442 -2.68 -27.51 18.30
CA TYR A 442 -2.88 -26.77 19.53
C TYR A 442 -1.77 -27.01 20.54
N HIS A 443 -1.38 -28.29 20.78
CA HIS A 443 -0.29 -28.66 21.69
C HIS A 443 1.07 -28.12 21.24
N ARG A 444 1.29 -27.98 19.94
CA ARG A 444 2.49 -27.35 19.35
C ARG A 444 2.50 -25.83 19.45
N LYS A 445 1.47 -25.24 20.03
CA LYS A 445 1.30 -23.78 20.19
C LYS A 445 1.40 -23.02 18.86
N ALA A 446 1.02 -23.62 17.75
CA ALA A 446 0.99 -22.98 16.45
C ALA A 446 -0.17 -22.01 16.33
N PHE A 447 -0.02 -21.03 15.46
CA PHE A 447 -1.12 -20.16 15.04
C PHE A 447 -1.81 -20.76 13.83
N GLY A 448 -3.14 -20.67 13.77
CA GLY A 448 -3.84 -21.20 12.63
C GLY A 448 -5.26 -20.70 12.45
N VAL A 449 -5.68 -20.76 11.20
CA VAL A 449 -7.07 -20.52 10.83
C VAL A 449 -7.54 -21.68 9.97
N ILE A 450 -8.65 -22.25 10.34
CA ILE A 450 -9.27 -23.34 9.59
C ILE A 450 -10.71 -23.00 9.23
N THR A 451 -11.18 -23.52 8.12
CA THR A 451 -12.61 -23.53 7.83
C THR A 451 -13.16 -24.94 7.93
N THR A 452 -14.37 -25.08 8.41
CA THR A 452 -14.99 -26.39 8.55
C THR A 452 -16.52 -26.36 8.48
N HIS A 453 -17.07 -27.50 8.08
CA HIS A 453 -18.49 -27.80 8.19
C HIS A 453 -18.80 -28.80 9.34
N TYR A 454 -17.78 -29.32 9.98
CA TYR A 454 -17.93 -30.34 11.02
C TYR A 454 -18.27 -29.73 12.39
N THR A 455 -19.32 -30.27 13.02
CA THR A 455 -19.82 -29.81 14.32
C THR A 455 -18.82 -30.13 15.45
N ASN A 456 -18.15 -31.30 15.40
CA ASN A 456 -17.14 -31.70 16.38
C ASN A 456 -15.96 -30.71 16.46
N LEU A 457 -15.47 -30.22 15.34
CA LEU A 457 -14.40 -29.20 15.33
C LEU A 457 -14.84 -27.86 15.93
N LYS A 458 -16.12 -27.48 15.73
CA LYS A 458 -16.69 -26.29 16.37
C LYS A 458 -16.80 -26.46 17.89
N MET A 459 -17.20 -27.66 18.34
CA MET A 459 -17.28 -27.99 19.77
C MET A 459 -15.87 -28.00 20.39
N LEU A 460 -14.91 -28.64 19.74
CA LEU A 460 -13.53 -28.66 20.19
C LEU A 460 -12.93 -27.25 20.33
N ALA A 461 -13.26 -26.34 19.39
CA ALA A 461 -12.81 -24.95 19.47
C ALA A 461 -13.38 -24.20 20.69
N ASP A 462 -14.59 -24.55 21.14
CA ASP A 462 -15.18 -23.97 22.37
C ASP A 462 -14.59 -24.60 23.65
N GLU A 463 -14.07 -25.84 23.57
CA GLU A 463 -13.45 -26.53 24.69
C GLU A 463 -11.99 -26.13 24.93
N LEU A 464 -11.27 -25.74 23.86
CA LEU A 464 -9.86 -25.37 23.93
C LEU A 464 -9.68 -23.89 24.33
N PRO A 465 -8.97 -23.58 25.44
CA PRO A 465 -8.87 -22.21 25.99
C PRO A 465 -8.29 -21.17 25.04
N HIS A 466 -7.44 -21.59 24.08
CA HIS A 466 -6.77 -20.71 23.14
C HIS A 466 -7.25 -20.92 21.71
N ALA A 467 -8.46 -21.40 21.54
CA ALA A 467 -9.12 -21.51 20.24
C ALA A 467 -10.46 -20.80 20.30
N SER A 468 -10.91 -20.24 19.19
CA SER A 468 -12.19 -19.56 19.09
C SER A 468 -12.92 -19.97 17.81
N ASN A 469 -14.22 -20.10 17.92
CA ASN A 469 -15.08 -20.18 16.76
C ASN A 469 -15.19 -18.81 16.09
N ALA A 470 -15.41 -18.79 14.79
CA ALA A 470 -15.74 -17.61 14.03
C ALA A 470 -16.82 -17.91 12.99
N ASN A 471 -17.65 -16.92 12.72
CA ASN A 471 -18.79 -17.02 11.84
C ASN A 471 -18.70 -16.00 10.70
N MET A 472 -18.93 -16.46 9.47
CA MET A 472 -19.16 -15.58 8.34
C MET A 472 -20.63 -15.19 8.29
N LEU A 473 -20.90 -13.88 8.45
CA LEU A 473 -22.26 -13.37 8.46
C LEU A 473 -22.99 -13.57 7.13
N PHE A 474 -24.25 -13.88 7.26
CA PHE A 474 -25.16 -14.12 6.16
C PHE A 474 -26.49 -13.39 6.42
N ASN A 475 -27.11 -12.83 5.38
CA ASN A 475 -28.37 -12.14 5.52
C ASN A 475 -29.52 -13.16 5.56
N ASP A 476 -30.15 -13.34 6.71
CA ASP A 476 -31.21 -14.32 6.90
C ASP A 476 -32.44 -14.12 5.99
N LYS A 477 -32.66 -12.87 5.52
CA LYS A 477 -33.84 -12.55 4.68
C LYS A 477 -33.55 -12.74 3.19
N THR A 478 -32.40 -12.21 2.70
CA THR A 478 -32.05 -12.29 1.28
C THR A 478 -31.26 -13.57 0.97
N LEU A 479 -30.77 -14.28 1.99
CA LEU A 479 -29.85 -15.41 1.89
C LEU A 479 -28.65 -15.05 1.02
N GLU A 480 -28.08 -13.87 1.27
CA GLU A 480 -26.88 -13.37 0.61
C GLU A 480 -25.72 -13.19 1.62
N PRO A 481 -24.48 -13.43 1.21
CA PRO A 481 -23.34 -13.21 2.08
C PRO A 481 -23.17 -11.72 2.40
N ILE A 482 -22.88 -11.42 3.68
CA ILE A 482 -22.53 -10.08 4.13
C ILE A 482 -21.00 -9.88 4.06
N TYR A 483 -20.25 -10.96 3.89
CA TYR A 483 -18.78 -10.98 3.85
C TYR A 483 -18.10 -10.38 5.09
N LYS A 484 -18.72 -10.47 6.26
CA LYS A 484 -18.14 -9.99 7.53
C LYS A 484 -17.90 -11.16 8.46
N LEU A 485 -16.68 -11.24 9.00
CA LEU A 485 -16.28 -12.27 9.98
C LEU A 485 -16.56 -11.75 11.40
N ILE A 486 -17.11 -12.64 12.24
CA ILE A 486 -17.28 -12.41 13.67
C ILE A 486 -16.60 -13.53 14.44
N ILE A 487 -15.69 -13.16 15.34
CA ILE A 487 -14.96 -14.08 16.21
C ILE A 487 -15.75 -14.28 17.52
N GLY A 488 -15.69 -15.47 18.09
CA GLY A 488 -16.32 -15.86 19.36
C GLY A 488 -17.65 -16.62 19.19
N GLU A 489 -18.09 -16.85 17.95
CA GLU A 489 -19.36 -17.56 17.70
C GLU A 489 -19.20 -18.58 16.57
N ALA A 490 -19.79 -19.77 16.72
CA ALA A 490 -19.89 -20.74 15.65
C ALA A 490 -20.98 -20.35 14.63
N GLY A 491 -20.69 -20.52 13.33
CA GLY A 491 -21.65 -20.28 12.25
C GLY A 491 -22.56 -21.48 11.95
N SER A 492 -23.81 -21.18 11.55
CA SER A 492 -24.71 -22.18 10.96
C SER A 492 -24.42 -22.36 9.46
N SER A 493 -24.60 -23.56 8.95
CA SER A 493 -24.36 -23.84 7.52
C SER A 493 -25.50 -23.36 6.61
N PHE A 494 -26.68 -22.99 7.14
CA PHE A 494 -27.89 -22.56 6.40
C PHE A 494 -28.25 -23.46 5.22
N THR A 495 -27.87 -24.72 5.26
CA THR A 495 -27.99 -25.65 4.12
C THR A 495 -29.43 -25.80 3.63
N PHE A 496 -30.39 -25.85 4.54
CA PHE A 496 -31.81 -26.02 4.19
C PHE A 496 -32.43 -24.74 3.65
N GLU A 497 -32.02 -23.60 4.17
CA GLU A 497 -32.47 -22.27 3.74
C GLU A 497 -31.95 -21.97 2.32
N VAL A 498 -30.67 -22.28 2.07
CA VAL A 498 -30.07 -22.17 0.74
C VAL A 498 -30.70 -23.13 -0.27
N ALA A 499 -31.03 -24.38 0.14
CA ALA A 499 -31.74 -25.33 -0.70
C ALA A 499 -33.14 -24.81 -1.08
N GLN A 500 -33.85 -24.19 -0.13
CA GLN A 500 -35.16 -23.58 -0.37
C GLN A 500 -35.06 -22.40 -1.35
N LYS A 501 -34.06 -21.54 -1.21
CA LYS A 501 -33.82 -20.41 -2.14
C LYS A 501 -33.56 -20.88 -3.57
N ASN A 502 -32.83 -22.01 -3.71
CA ASN A 502 -32.54 -22.61 -5.01
C ASN A 502 -33.73 -23.43 -5.58
N GLY A 503 -34.93 -23.28 -5.03
CA GLY A 503 -36.17 -23.85 -5.58
C GLY A 503 -36.43 -25.31 -5.21
N ILE A 504 -35.69 -25.90 -4.25
CA ILE A 504 -35.99 -27.26 -3.78
C ILE A 504 -37.31 -27.26 -2.99
N PRO A 505 -38.29 -28.11 -3.34
CA PRO A 505 -39.58 -28.15 -2.68
C PRO A 505 -39.49 -28.35 -1.17
N PHE A 506 -40.25 -27.57 -0.42
CA PHE A 506 -40.27 -27.59 1.05
C PHE A 506 -40.58 -28.98 1.62
N SER A 507 -41.43 -29.80 0.90
CA SER A 507 -41.70 -31.18 1.28
C SER A 507 -40.47 -32.09 1.31
N LEU A 508 -39.55 -31.91 0.36
CA LEU A 508 -38.26 -32.65 0.32
C LEU A 508 -37.32 -32.20 1.42
N ILE A 509 -37.27 -30.89 1.65
CA ILE A 509 -36.46 -30.32 2.75
C ILE A 509 -36.91 -30.84 4.11
N ASN A 510 -38.25 -30.86 4.34
CA ASN A 510 -38.80 -31.41 5.59
C ASN A 510 -38.56 -32.92 5.77
N ARG A 511 -38.62 -33.68 4.67
CA ARG A 511 -38.22 -35.11 4.73
C ARG A 511 -36.75 -35.29 5.04
N ALA A 512 -35.85 -34.45 4.50
CA ALA A 512 -34.43 -34.46 4.81
C ALA A 512 -34.18 -34.08 6.27
N LYS A 513 -34.80 -33.03 6.79
CA LYS A 513 -34.75 -32.63 8.22
C LYS A 513 -35.15 -33.77 9.17
N LYS A 514 -36.14 -34.58 8.82
CA LYS A 514 -36.59 -35.73 9.64
C LYS A 514 -35.57 -36.90 9.67
N LYS A 515 -34.66 -36.98 8.68
CA LYS A 515 -33.67 -38.05 8.61
C LYS A 515 -32.39 -37.72 9.39
N ILE A 516 -32.23 -36.48 9.81
CA ILE A 516 -31.05 -36.06 10.57
C ILE A 516 -31.27 -36.27 12.06
N GLU A 517 -30.24 -36.71 12.80
CA GLU A 517 -30.35 -36.87 14.24
C GLU A 517 -30.77 -35.59 14.95
N LYS A 518 -31.74 -35.71 15.87
CA LYS A 518 -32.35 -34.56 16.56
C LYS A 518 -31.35 -33.65 17.28
N GLY A 519 -30.16 -34.12 17.64
CA GLY A 519 -29.09 -33.35 18.29
C GLY A 519 -28.43 -32.33 17.36
N LYS A 520 -28.08 -32.74 16.13
CA LYS A 520 -27.43 -31.86 15.13
C LYS A 520 -28.37 -30.74 14.68
N VAL A 521 -29.64 -31.05 14.49
CA VAL A 521 -30.64 -30.05 14.08
C VAL A 521 -30.91 -29.01 15.17
N ARG A 522 -30.92 -29.42 16.45
CA ARG A 522 -31.09 -28.47 17.57
C ARG A 522 -29.92 -27.52 17.72
N PHE A 523 -28.68 -27.98 17.59
CA PHE A 523 -27.49 -27.16 17.67
C PHE A 523 -27.46 -26.08 16.58
N ASP A 524 -27.62 -26.46 15.31
CA ASP A 524 -27.68 -25.52 14.19
C ASP A 524 -28.84 -24.54 14.30
N ALA A 525 -30.05 -25.00 14.74
CA ALA A 525 -31.20 -24.12 14.94
C ALA A 525 -31.00 -23.10 16.08
N THR A 526 -30.29 -23.49 17.15
CA THR A 526 -29.96 -22.57 18.26
C THR A 526 -28.97 -21.51 17.81
N ILE A 527 -27.93 -21.91 17.09
CA ILE A 527 -26.95 -20.97 16.50
C ILE A 527 -27.63 -20.00 15.54
N ALA A 528 -28.48 -20.50 14.63
CA ALA A 528 -29.23 -19.65 13.69
C ALA A 528 -30.12 -18.62 14.42
N LYS A 529 -30.76 -19.02 15.54
CA LYS A 529 -31.58 -18.11 16.36
C LYS A 529 -30.75 -17.01 17.03
N LEU A 530 -29.61 -17.38 17.63
CA LEU A 530 -28.67 -16.42 18.24
C LEU A 530 -28.12 -15.43 17.21
N GLN A 531 -27.75 -15.90 16.04
CA GLN A 531 -27.29 -15.05 14.93
C GLN A 531 -28.35 -14.04 14.50
N LYS A 532 -29.64 -14.49 14.44
CA LYS A 532 -30.76 -13.61 14.08
C LYS A 532 -31.03 -12.52 15.11
N GLU A 533 -30.92 -12.83 16.39
CA GLU A 533 -31.07 -11.84 17.47
C GLU A 533 -29.92 -10.84 17.46
N ARG A 534 -28.70 -11.30 17.26
CA ARG A 534 -27.52 -10.44 17.16
C ARG A 534 -27.58 -9.52 15.94
N SER A 535 -27.92 -10.02 14.75
CA SER A 535 -28.10 -9.19 13.55
C SER A 535 -29.14 -8.07 13.75
N LYS A 536 -30.15 -8.30 14.57
CA LYS A 536 -31.08 -7.24 14.98
C LYS A 536 -30.43 -6.20 15.89
N MET A 537 -29.65 -6.64 16.87
CA MET A 537 -28.94 -5.75 17.78
C MET A 537 -27.89 -4.90 17.06
N GLU A 538 -27.11 -5.49 16.13
CA GLU A 538 -26.12 -4.76 15.33
C GLU A 538 -26.75 -3.69 14.45
N LYS A 539 -27.88 -3.98 13.79
CA LYS A 539 -28.62 -2.96 13.01
C LYS A 539 -29.12 -1.80 13.88
N THR A 540 -29.59 -2.12 15.10
CA THR A 540 -30.03 -1.08 16.03
C THR A 540 -28.85 -0.25 16.52
N ALA A 541 -27.68 -0.86 16.76
CA ALA A 541 -26.45 -0.17 17.14
C ALA A 541 -25.90 0.71 16.01
N GLU A 542 -25.99 0.24 14.76
CA GLU A 542 -25.55 1.00 13.57
C GLU A 542 -26.44 2.22 13.33
N THR A 543 -27.77 2.07 13.45
CA THR A 543 -28.72 3.21 13.36
C THR A 543 -28.52 4.22 14.47
N LEU A 544 -28.27 3.78 15.73
CA LEU A 544 -27.95 4.65 16.84
C LEU A 544 -26.64 5.42 16.65
N LYS A 545 -25.63 4.78 16.07
CA LYS A 545 -24.34 5.41 15.75
C LYS A 545 -24.47 6.45 14.64
N ASP A 546 -25.31 6.19 13.62
CA ASP A 546 -25.63 7.15 12.57
C ASP A 546 -26.42 8.34 13.09
N GLU A 547 -27.35 8.11 14.02
CA GLU A 547 -28.09 9.18 14.71
C GLU A 547 -27.15 10.01 15.63
N GLU A 548 -26.22 9.36 16.34
CA GLU A 548 -25.23 10.05 17.16
C GLU A 548 -24.30 10.93 16.31
N THR A 549 -23.85 10.43 15.15
CA THR A 549 -23.00 11.23 14.24
C THR A 549 -23.74 12.43 13.68
N LYS A 550 -25.01 12.27 13.27
CA LYS A 550 -25.85 13.36 12.81
C LYS A 550 -26.13 14.40 13.91
N ALA A 551 -26.42 13.94 15.13
CA ALA A 551 -26.62 14.81 16.27
C ALA A 551 -25.35 15.60 16.65
N ARG A 552 -24.16 14.98 16.52
CA ARG A 552 -22.88 15.67 16.71
C ARG A 552 -22.62 16.72 15.65
N GLU A 553 -22.91 16.43 14.39
CA GLU A 553 -22.76 17.39 13.28
C GLU A 553 -23.73 18.57 13.43
N GLU A 554 -24.99 18.33 13.85
CA GLU A 554 -25.97 19.37 14.15
C GLU A 554 -25.54 20.23 15.34
N ALA A 555 -25.08 19.62 16.42
CA ALA A 555 -24.55 20.35 17.58
C ALA A 555 -23.38 21.26 17.21
N LYS A 556 -22.46 20.79 16.38
CA LYS A 556 -21.33 21.58 15.88
C LYS A 556 -21.78 22.75 15.00
N ARG A 557 -22.77 22.53 14.12
CA ARG A 557 -23.38 23.60 13.32
C ARG A 557 -24.06 24.67 14.16
N LEU A 558 -24.78 24.24 15.20
CA LEU A 558 -25.44 25.18 16.13
C LEU A 558 -24.42 26.00 16.95
N GLU A 559 -23.31 25.40 17.35
CA GLU A 559 -22.21 26.08 18.01
C GLU A 559 -21.56 27.12 17.12
N GLU A 560 -21.23 26.77 15.87
CA GLU A 560 -20.70 27.71 14.87
C GLU A 560 -21.68 28.87 14.54
N LEU A 561 -22.99 28.58 14.53
CA LEU A 561 -24.02 29.59 14.28
C LEU A 561 -24.13 30.53 15.50
N ASN A 562 -24.08 29.99 16.70
CA ASN A 562 -24.13 30.76 17.95
C ASN A 562 -22.90 31.69 18.08
N ASP A 563 -21.73 31.23 17.72
CA ASP A 563 -20.51 32.05 17.69
C ASP A 563 -20.59 33.18 16.65
N LYS A 564 -21.16 32.90 15.47
CA LYS A 564 -21.44 33.92 14.46
C LYS A 564 -22.47 34.96 14.91
N VAL A 565 -23.49 34.53 15.62
CA VAL A 565 -24.49 35.45 16.21
C VAL A 565 -23.87 36.29 17.30
N LYS A 566 -23.09 35.71 18.22
CA LYS A 566 -22.36 36.43 19.25
C LYS A 566 -21.41 37.48 18.66
N SER A 567 -20.63 37.11 17.66
CA SER A 567 -19.70 38.07 17.04
C SER A 567 -20.44 39.23 16.34
N LYS A 568 -21.57 38.95 15.68
CA LYS A 568 -22.41 39.99 15.09
C LYS A 568 -23.02 40.91 16.15
N LEU A 569 -23.45 40.35 17.29
CA LEU A 569 -24.05 41.11 18.39
C LEU A 569 -23.02 42.05 19.04
N ILE A 570 -21.78 41.60 19.20
CA ILE A 570 -20.65 42.41 19.69
C ILE A 570 -20.38 43.56 18.70
N ASN A 571 -20.32 43.28 17.38
CA ASN A 571 -20.11 44.29 16.38
C ASN A 571 -21.25 45.32 16.32
N TYR A 572 -22.52 44.91 16.49
CA TYR A 572 -23.65 45.83 16.56
C TYR A 572 -23.60 46.69 17.84
N GLN A 573 -23.16 46.16 18.96
CA GLN A 573 -23.00 46.85 20.21
C GLN A 573 -21.91 47.93 20.11
N GLU A 574 -20.77 47.61 19.49
CA GLU A 574 -19.69 48.54 19.21
C GLU A 574 -20.14 49.70 18.27
N LEU A 575 -20.89 49.36 17.21
CA LEU A 575 -21.47 50.36 16.32
C LEU A 575 -22.48 51.27 17.01
N TYR A 576 -23.32 50.71 17.84
CA TYR A 576 -24.29 51.48 18.66
C TYR A 576 -23.58 52.44 19.60
N ASP A 577 -22.56 51.96 20.32
CA ASP A 577 -21.76 52.79 21.25
C ASP A 577 -21.00 53.90 20.50
N GLN A 578 -20.44 53.59 19.33
CA GLN A 578 -19.85 54.63 18.46
C GLN A 578 -20.85 55.67 18.00
N SER A 579 -22.05 55.24 17.59
CA SER A 579 -23.13 56.18 17.16
C SER A 579 -23.59 57.07 18.31
N GLN A 580 -23.78 56.51 19.52
CA GLN A 580 -24.14 57.28 20.73
C GLN A 580 -23.05 58.30 21.10
N ARG A 581 -21.78 57.92 20.96
CA ARG A 581 -20.65 58.85 21.22
C ARG A 581 -20.63 59.99 20.20
N MET A 582 -20.87 59.70 18.91
CA MET A 582 -20.94 60.70 17.86
C MET A 582 -22.09 61.70 18.07
N ILE A 583 -23.26 61.22 18.48
CA ILE A 583 -24.42 62.03 18.82
C ILE A 583 -24.10 62.95 20.00
N THR A 584 -23.48 62.40 21.04
CA THR A 584 -23.09 63.16 22.26
C THR A 584 -22.00 64.21 21.92
N LEU A 585 -21.08 63.88 21.05
CA LEU A 585 -20.05 64.84 20.57
C LEU A 585 -20.66 65.93 19.71
N GLY A 586 -21.57 65.56 18.81
CA GLY A 586 -22.31 66.53 17.99
C GLY A 586 -23.12 67.55 18.79
N SER A 587 -23.84 67.06 19.82
CA SER A 587 -24.62 67.96 20.72
C SER A 587 -23.72 68.93 21.54
N LYS A 588 -22.51 68.49 21.93
CA LYS A 588 -21.54 69.37 22.63
C LYS A 588 -20.97 70.42 21.67
N VAL A 589 -20.70 70.05 20.42
CA VAL A 589 -20.23 70.95 19.36
C VAL A 589 -21.32 72.01 19.08
N ASP A 590 -22.60 71.61 18.97
CA ASP A 590 -23.72 72.47 18.74
C ASP A 590 -23.90 73.44 19.92
N GLN A 591 -23.83 72.97 21.17
CA GLN A 591 -23.91 73.85 22.33
C GLN A 591 -22.79 74.88 22.41
N ILE A 592 -21.59 74.55 21.99
CA ILE A 592 -20.46 75.47 21.92
C ILE A 592 -20.70 76.49 20.78
N ALA A 593 -21.17 76.03 19.60
CA ALA A 593 -21.47 76.86 18.48
C ALA A 593 -22.59 77.87 18.76
N GLU A 594 -23.69 77.43 19.40
CA GLU A 594 -24.81 78.29 19.80
C GLU A 594 -24.40 79.40 20.75
N ARG A 595 -23.55 79.11 21.80
CA ARG A 595 -23.07 80.13 22.72
C ARG A 595 -22.35 81.28 22.08
N TYR A 596 -21.59 80.98 21.00
CA TYR A 596 -20.74 81.97 20.34
C TYR A 596 -21.36 82.56 19.06
N PHE A 597 -22.47 82.03 18.59
CA PHE A 597 -23.17 82.50 17.41
C PHE A 597 -23.64 83.96 17.55
N TYR A 598 -24.08 84.35 18.77
CA TYR A 598 -24.56 85.68 19.11
C TYR A 598 -23.43 86.67 19.47
N ASP A 599 -22.27 86.20 19.98
CA ASP A 599 -21.19 87.10 20.48
C ASP A 599 -20.15 87.49 19.46
N GLY A 600 -20.10 86.88 18.26
CA GLY A 600 -19.20 87.19 17.17
C GLY A 600 -17.69 87.05 17.45
N LYS A 601 -17.28 86.56 18.62
CA LYS A 601 -15.89 86.48 19.07
C LYS A 601 -15.25 85.13 18.63
N ARG A 602 -14.42 85.14 17.57
CA ARG A 602 -13.80 83.93 17.02
C ARG A 602 -12.74 83.28 17.88
N ARG A 603 -11.96 83.99 18.68
CA ARG A 603 -10.86 83.45 19.53
C ARG A 603 -11.33 82.53 20.67
N PRO A 604 -12.36 82.86 21.47
CA PRO A 604 -12.86 81.96 22.52
C PRO A 604 -13.45 80.69 21.95
N LEU A 605 -14.19 80.73 20.80
CA LEU A 605 -14.77 79.59 20.13
C LEU A 605 -13.71 78.51 19.76
N VAL A 606 -12.61 78.96 19.15
CA VAL A 606 -11.52 78.10 18.75
C VAL A 606 -10.81 77.46 19.97
N SER A 607 -10.67 78.24 21.07
CA SER A 607 -10.09 77.74 22.33
C SER A 607 -10.94 76.65 23.00
N GLU A 608 -12.28 76.77 22.98
CA GLU A 608 -13.17 75.74 23.54
C GLU A 608 -13.24 74.47 22.66
N PHE A 609 -13.20 74.62 21.36
CA PHE A 609 -13.07 73.47 20.47
C PHE A 609 -11.76 72.70 20.66
N LEU A 610 -10.63 73.41 20.80
CA LEU A 610 -9.35 72.77 21.10
C LEU A 610 -9.37 72.02 22.42
N LYS A 611 -9.94 72.58 23.49
CA LYS A 611 -10.13 71.93 24.79
C LYS A 611 -11.02 70.70 24.65
N LEU A 612 -12.09 70.73 23.87
CA LEU A 612 -12.96 69.57 23.63
C LEU A 612 -12.21 68.44 22.90
N ILE A 613 -11.39 68.79 21.91
CA ILE A 613 -10.53 67.84 21.19
C ILE A 613 -9.46 67.22 22.11
N GLU A 614 -8.83 68.03 22.95
CA GLU A 614 -7.85 67.54 23.93
C GLU A 614 -8.48 66.61 24.98
N MET A 615 -9.67 66.95 25.48
CA MET A 615 -10.41 66.08 26.44
C MET A 615 -10.84 64.76 25.79
N GLU A 616 -11.31 64.76 24.58
CA GLU A 616 -11.70 63.52 23.87
C GLU A 616 -10.46 62.65 23.47
N ASN A 617 -9.35 63.29 23.10
CA ASN A 617 -8.09 62.56 22.87
C ASN A 617 -7.50 61.97 24.16
N ALA A 618 -7.63 62.64 25.31
CA ALA A 618 -7.22 62.13 26.60
C ALA A 618 -8.08 60.91 27.01
N LYS A 619 -9.40 60.97 26.82
CA LYS A 619 -10.33 59.87 27.05
C LYS A 619 -10.02 58.67 26.15
N ARG A 620 -9.67 58.90 24.87
CA ARG A 620 -9.22 57.84 23.94
C ARG A 620 -7.96 57.10 24.47
N LYS A 621 -6.99 57.82 25.00
CA LYS A 621 -5.77 57.23 25.58
C LYS A 621 -6.05 56.43 26.85
N GLN A 622 -7.03 56.87 27.68
CA GLN A 622 -7.40 56.17 28.91
C GLN A 622 -8.23 54.91 28.60
N MET A 623 -9.20 54.98 27.71
CA MET A 623 -9.97 53.80 27.26
C MET A 623 -9.10 52.71 26.62
N SER A 624 -8.07 53.02 25.85
CA SER A 624 -7.20 52.03 25.26
C SER A 624 -6.34 51.25 26.28
N LYS A 625 -6.13 51.81 27.46
CA LYS A 625 -5.47 51.15 28.61
C LYS A 625 -6.44 50.26 29.40
N GLU A 626 -7.65 50.70 29.58
CA GLU A 626 -8.71 49.92 30.26
C GLU A 626 -9.22 48.75 29.45
N GLU A 627 -9.31 48.89 28.12
CA GLU A 627 -9.62 47.78 27.22
C GLU A 627 -8.52 46.70 27.22
N ARG A 628 -7.25 47.07 27.29
CA ARG A 628 -6.15 46.11 27.44
C ARG A 628 -6.12 45.38 28.78
N THR A 629 -6.58 46.02 29.84
CA THR A 629 -6.71 45.37 31.14
C THR A 629 -7.92 44.46 31.19
N LYS A 630 -9.09 44.85 30.65
CA LYS A 630 -10.27 44.00 30.53
C LYS A 630 -10.03 42.76 29.68
N GLN A 631 -9.36 42.88 28.51
CA GLN A 631 -8.98 41.72 27.69
C GLN A 631 -8.00 40.76 28.39
N LYS A 632 -7.15 41.26 29.28
CA LYS A 632 -6.28 40.42 30.12
C LYS A 632 -7.03 39.72 31.24
N GLU A 633 -8.04 40.35 31.82
CA GLU A 633 -8.90 39.76 32.85
C GLU A 633 -9.88 38.74 32.26
N GLU A 634 -10.51 39.04 31.13
CA GLU A 634 -11.37 38.07 30.40
C GLU A 634 -10.60 36.82 29.92
N LYS A 635 -9.35 36.96 29.48
CA LYS A 635 -8.50 35.79 29.16
C LYS A 635 -8.13 34.99 30.41
N LYS A 636 -7.98 35.59 31.56
CA LYS A 636 -7.73 34.88 32.83
C LYS A 636 -8.98 34.13 33.32
N THR A 637 -10.13 34.77 33.28
CA THR A 637 -11.40 34.17 33.73
C THR A 637 -11.83 33.02 32.82
N THR A 638 -11.68 33.14 31.50
CA THR A 638 -11.93 32.03 30.55
C THR A 638 -10.98 30.86 30.74
N THR A 639 -9.70 31.11 31.08
CA THR A 639 -8.73 30.02 31.34
C THR A 639 -9.05 29.30 32.67
N GLU A 640 -9.50 30.04 33.69
CA GLU A 640 -9.91 29.48 34.98
C GLU A 640 -11.24 28.70 34.88
N GLU A 641 -12.19 29.17 34.08
CA GLU A 641 -13.44 28.45 33.80
C GLU A 641 -13.23 27.14 33.04
N VAL A 642 -12.37 27.15 32.02
CA VAL A 642 -11.96 25.93 31.28
C VAL A 642 -11.24 24.94 32.20
N HIS A 643 -10.39 25.43 33.11
CA HIS A 643 -9.72 24.58 34.10
C HIS A 643 -10.70 23.95 35.09
N LYS A 644 -11.69 24.70 35.57
CA LYS A 644 -12.78 24.22 36.45
C LYS A 644 -13.68 23.20 35.77
N GLN A 645 -14.01 23.41 34.48
CA GLN A 645 -14.79 22.45 33.70
C GLN A 645 -14.02 21.16 33.46
N MET A 646 -12.72 21.23 33.18
CA MET A 646 -11.87 20.04 33.02
C MET A 646 -11.71 19.26 34.34
N GLU A 647 -11.64 19.95 35.49
CA GLU A 647 -11.63 19.27 36.78
C GLU A 647 -12.98 18.64 37.15
N ALA A 648 -14.09 19.30 36.85
CA ALA A 648 -15.44 18.75 37.04
C ALA A 648 -15.67 17.48 36.18
N ILE A 649 -15.24 17.48 34.92
CA ILE A 649 -15.30 16.29 34.03
C ILE A 649 -14.39 15.16 34.54
N ARG A 650 -13.22 15.49 35.12
CA ARG A 650 -12.34 14.49 35.74
C ARG A 650 -12.95 13.90 37.02
N GLN A 651 -13.66 14.70 37.79
CA GLN A 651 -14.36 14.23 38.99
C GLN A 651 -15.57 13.36 38.64
N GLN A 652 -16.38 13.76 37.66
CA GLN A 652 -17.49 12.93 37.15
C GLN A 652 -17.02 11.56 36.65
N ARG A 653 -15.98 11.52 35.85
CA ARG A 653 -15.39 10.22 35.37
C ARG A 653 -14.83 9.37 36.52
N LYS A 654 -14.34 9.97 37.59
CA LYS A 654 -13.91 9.23 38.78
C LYS A 654 -15.09 8.69 39.59
N GLU A 655 -16.18 9.44 39.66
CA GLU A 655 -17.42 9.02 40.34
C GLU A 655 -18.14 7.91 39.58
N GLU A 656 -18.30 8.04 38.26
CA GLU A 656 -18.86 6.99 37.38
C GLU A 656 -18.07 5.68 37.48
N LYS A 657 -16.72 5.78 37.53
CA LYS A 657 -15.87 4.60 37.73
C LYS A 657 -16.01 3.97 39.10
N LYS A 658 -16.24 4.78 40.14
CA LYS A 658 -16.51 4.29 41.51
C LYS A 658 -17.89 3.66 41.62
N GLU A 659 -18.90 4.24 41.00
CA GLU A 659 -20.26 3.69 40.96
C GLU A 659 -20.32 2.37 40.20
N ARG A 660 -19.60 2.25 39.06
CA ARG A 660 -19.51 0.99 38.31
C ARG A 660 -18.84 -0.12 39.11
N ILE A 661 -17.76 0.19 39.81
CA ILE A 661 -17.09 -0.77 40.72
C ILE A 661 -17.98 -1.12 41.94
N ALA A 662 -18.77 -0.17 42.43
CA ALA A 662 -19.72 -0.42 43.51
C ALA A 662 -20.91 -1.27 43.06
N GLN A 663 -21.41 -1.06 41.84
CA GLN A 663 -22.47 -1.90 41.23
C GLN A 663 -21.98 -3.34 40.98
N GLU A 664 -20.78 -3.51 40.45
CA GLU A 664 -20.15 -4.85 40.26
C GLU A 664 -19.93 -5.56 41.59
N ARG A 665 -19.58 -4.82 42.69
CA ARG A 665 -19.46 -5.40 44.05
C ARG A 665 -20.82 -5.79 44.61
N ALA A 666 -21.84 -4.94 44.45
CA ALA A 666 -23.18 -5.20 44.94
C ALA A 666 -23.85 -6.40 44.20
N GLU A 667 -23.58 -6.56 42.91
CA GLU A 667 -24.03 -7.72 42.15
C GLU A 667 -23.32 -9.00 42.57
N LYS A 668 -22.01 -8.96 42.85
CA LYS A 668 -21.25 -10.09 43.43
C LYS A 668 -21.75 -10.47 44.83
N GLU A 669 -22.08 -9.49 45.68
CA GLU A 669 -22.65 -9.78 47.00
C GLU A 669 -24.09 -10.33 46.95
N LYS A 670 -24.90 -9.94 45.97
CA LYS A 670 -26.22 -10.52 45.74
C LYS A 670 -26.14 -11.99 45.28
N LEU A 671 -25.16 -12.34 44.43
CA LEU A 671 -24.89 -13.72 44.03
C LEU A 671 -24.40 -14.60 45.20
N GLN A 672 -23.60 -14.07 46.11
CA GLN A 672 -23.12 -14.79 47.30
C GLN A 672 -24.20 -15.05 48.35
N ARG A 673 -25.20 -14.14 48.50
CA ARG A 673 -26.35 -14.31 49.42
C ARG A 673 -27.41 -15.30 48.90
N ALA A 674 -27.24 -15.85 47.71
CA ALA A 674 -28.21 -16.73 47.09
C ALA A 674 -27.99 -18.22 47.34
N LEU A 675 -26.83 -18.62 47.91
CA LEU A 675 -26.52 -20.02 48.17
C LEU A 675 -27.06 -20.45 49.55
N SER A 676 -27.78 -21.58 49.59
CA SER A 676 -28.36 -22.17 50.78
C SER A 676 -27.97 -23.65 50.93
N VAL A 677 -28.11 -24.15 52.16
CA VAL A 677 -27.85 -25.60 52.43
C VAL A 677 -28.83 -26.44 51.61
N GLY A 678 -28.31 -27.45 50.93
CA GLY A 678 -29.05 -28.30 50.02
C GLY A 678 -28.88 -27.93 48.55
N ASP A 679 -28.46 -26.70 48.21
CA ASP A 679 -28.26 -26.33 46.81
C ASP A 679 -27.15 -27.13 46.13
N ARG A 680 -27.34 -27.46 44.86
CA ARG A 680 -26.30 -28.14 44.06
C ARG A 680 -25.38 -27.09 43.46
N VAL A 681 -24.11 -27.24 43.77
CA VAL A 681 -23.05 -26.31 43.38
C VAL A 681 -21.88 -27.01 42.71
N ARG A 682 -21.12 -26.25 41.94
CA ARG A 682 -19.90 -26.71 41.30
C ARG A 682 -18.78 -25.73 41.66
N ILE A 683 -17.57 -26.20 41.83
CA ILE A 683 -16.38 -25.34 41.94
C ILE A 683 -16.15 -24.69 40.56
N LYS A 684 -15.84 -23.38 40.47
CA LYS A 684 -15.68 -22.64 39.21
C LYS A 684 -14.75 -23.27 38.19
N ASP A 685 -13.75 -24.03 38.64
CA ASP A 685 -12.79 -24.75 37.79
C ASP A 685 -12.96 -26.27 37.83
N GLY A 686 -14.01 -26.81 38.46
CA GLY A 686 -14.24 -28.22 38.67
C GLY A 686 -15.39 -28.77 37.79
N ARG A 687 -15.26 -30.06 37.36
CA ARG A 687 -16.32 -30.76 36.58
C ARG A 687 -17.38 -31.43 37.43
N SER A 688 -17.12 -31.61 38.72
CA SER A 688 -18.01 -32.36 39.63
C SER A 688 -19.03 -31.46 40.31
N VAL A 689 -20.29 -31.87 40.32
CA VAL A 689 -21.39 -31.18 40.98
C VAL A 689 -21.65 -31.86 42.34
N GLY A 690 -21.61 -31.10 43.42
CA GLY A 690 -21.92 -31.57 44.77
C GLY A 690 -23.08 -30.80 45.42
N SER A 691 -23.63 -31.28 46.52
CA SER A 691 -24.63 -30.57 47.32
C SER A 691 -24.00 -29.91 48.54
N ILE A 692 -24.51 -28.71 48.90
CA ILE A 692 -24.04 -28.02 50.09
C ILE A 692 -24.68 -28.66 51.33
N ASP A 693 -23.85 -29.28 52.18
CA ASP A 693 -24.33 -29.90 53.45
C ASP A 693 -24.34 -28.88 54.58
N LYS A 694 -23.41 -27.91 54.61
CA LYS A 694 -23.31 -26.89 55.68
C LYS A 694 -22.58 -25.65 55.17
N ILE A 695 -22.97 -24.48 55.70
CA ILE A 695 -22.29 -23.20 55.41
C ILE A 695 -21.84 -22.61 56.76
N GLU A 696 -20.52 -22.44 56.98
CA GLU A 696 -19.96 -21.83 58.18
C GLU A 696 -18.83 -20.85 57.82
N LYS A 697 -18.87 -19.64 58.41
CA LYS A 697 -17.81 -18.61 58.30
C LYS A 697 -17.31 -18.32 56.89
N GLY A 698 -18.24 -18.24 55.88
CA GLY A 698 -17.90 -17.91 54.51
C GLY A 698 -17.37 -19.10 53.67
N LYS A 699 -17.38 -20.31 54.18
CA LYS A 699 -17.06 -21.57 53.47
C LYS A 699 -18.27 -22.52 53.47
N ALA A 700 -18.47 -23.22 52.40
CA ALA A 700 -19.45 -24.27 52.24
C ALA A 700 -18.80 -25.64 52.28
N LEU A 701 -19.38 -26.56 53.04
CA LEU A 701 -19.00 -27.98 52.98
C LEU A 701 -19.83 -28.60 51.86
N VAL A 702 -19.17 -28.97 50.76
CA VAL A 702 -19.80 -29.53 49.55
C VAL A 702 -19.55 -31.01 49.51
N ASN A 703 -20.61 -31.77 49.38
CA ASN A 703 -20.60 -33.23 49.34
C ASN A 703 -20.75 -33.71 47.87
N TYR A 704 -19.74 -34.41 47.40
CA TYR A 704 -19.67 -34.99 46.05
C TYR A 704 -20.04 -36.49 46.02
N GLY A 705 -20.63 -37.00 47.08
CA GLY A 705 -21.03 -38.40 47.20
C GLY A 705 -19.93 -39.35 47.66
N ALA A 706 -18.72 -39.26 47.15
CA ALA A 706 -17.56 -40.08 47.55
C ALA A 706 -16.66 -39.39 48.59
N PHE A 707 -16.72 -38.05 48.69
CA PHE A 707 -15.96 -37.22 49.63
C PHE A 707 -16.62 -35.87 49.85
N THR A 708 -16.33 -35.22 50.98
CA THR A 708 -16.78 -33.88 51.32
C THR A 708 -15.58 -32.94 51.33
N THR A 709 -15.75 -31.73 50.73
CA THR A 709 -14.68 -30.72 50.67
C THR A 709 -15.20 -29.37 51.17
N SER A 710 -14.36 -28.67 51.91
CA SER A 710 -14.68 -27.31 52.36
C SER A 710 -14.15 -26.30 51.33
N VAL A 711 -15.05 -25.59 50.64
CA VAL A 711 -14.74 -24.65 49.59
C VAL A 711 -15.26 -23.27 49.97
N SER A 712 -14.55 -22.22 49.57
CA SER A 712 -15.01 -20.82 49.76
C SER A 712 -16.26 -20.56 48.94
N LEU A 713 -17.22 -19.77 49.46
CA LEU A 713 -18.45 -19.42 48.78
C LEU A 713 -18.18 -18.66 47.45
N ASP A 714 -17.03 -17.98 47.32
CA ASP A 714 -16.61 -17.24 46.16
C ASP A 714 -16.18 -18.16 44.98
N GLU A 715 -15.79 -19.39 45.29
CA GLU A 715 -15.35 -20.39 44.30
C GLU A 715 -16.46 -21.35 43.89
N LEU A 716 -17.69 -21.16 44.41
CA LEU A 716 -18.85 -21.99 44.07
C LEU A 716 -19.78 -21.30 43.08
N GLU A 717 -20.24 -22.08 42.12
CA GLU A 717 -21.24 -21.70 41.12
C GLU A 717 -22.52 -22.53 41.37
N LEU A 718 -23.67 -21.85 41.45
CA LEU A 718 -24.96 -22.51 41.67
C LEU A 718 -25.39 -23.25 40.38
N VAL A 719 -25.52 -24.56 40.44
CA VAL A 719 -25.97 -25.39 39.32
C VAL A 719 -27.49 -25.60 39.37
N GLN A 720 -28.03 -25.86 40.55
CA GLN A 720 -29.45 -26.11 40.75
C GLN A 720 -29.89 -25.75 42.17
N LYS A 721 -30.97 -24.95 42.27
CA LYS A 721 -31.58 -24.59 43.58
C LYS A 721 -32.63 -25.62 43.99
N ILE A 722 -32.53 -26.12 45.18
CA ILE A 722 -33.58 -27.01 45.73
C ILE A 722 -34.77 -26.13 46.21
N LYS A 723 -35.91 -26.32 45.61
CA LYS A 723 -37.18 -25.73 46.13
C LYS A 723 -37.52 -26.49 47.42
N ASN A 724 -37.38 -25.83 48.57
CA ASN A 724 -37.98 -26.32 49.81
C ASN A 724 -39.47 -26.42 49.61
N SER A 725 -40.04 -27.64 49.70
CA SER A 725 -41.48 -27.90 49.83
C SER A 725 -41.99 -27.48 51.18
#